data_88851dc1eb19f1b0d998eb2e3d60ac42
#
_entry.id   88851dc1eb19f1b0d998eb2e3d60ac42
#
_cell.length_a   1.000
_cell.length_b   1.000
_cell.length_c   1.000
_cell.angle_alpha   90.00
_cell.angle_beta   90.00
_cell.angle_gamma   90.00
#
_symmetry.space_group_name_H-M   'P 1'
#
loop_
_entity.id
_entity.type
_entity.pdbx_description
1 polymer ?
#
loop_
_entity_poly.entity_id
_entity_poly.type
_entity_poly.pdbx_seq_one_letter_code
_entity_poly.pdbx_strand_id
1 'polypeptide(L)'
;MNVVLMLLLERISPYVIHLFYMTDGVLLRETLKDSELDKYSVQNSVPLGGEHMVYMGNLHQTAPDWYYNTVIVMDEAHERSLSTDVLFGILKKVVAQRRDFRLIVTSATLNAEKFSNFFGSVPVFHIPGRTFPVNILYSKTPCEDYVEAAVKQAMTIHITSSPGDILIFMTGQDEIEAACYELAERMEQLVSSTKKGVPKLLILPIYSQLPADLQAKIFQKAEDGVRKCIVATNIAETSLTVDGIFYVIDTGYGKMKVYNPRMGMDALQVFPVSRAAADQRAGRAGRTGPGTCYRLYTDTAYQNEMLPSPVPEIQRTNLGNVVLLLKSLKIENLLDFDFMDPPPQDNILNSMYQLWVLGALNNVGNLTELGWKMVEFPLDPPLAKMLLMGEQLECVNEVLTIVSMLSVPSVFFRPKDRAEESDAAREKFFVPESDHLTLLNVYQQWKANQYRGDWCNDHFLHVKGLRKAREVRSQLLDILKTLKIPLTSCGPDWDIVRKAICSAYFHNAARLKGVGEYVNCRNGMPCHLHPSSALYGLGYTPDYVVYHELILTTKEYMQCATAVEPQWLAELGPMFFSIKESDTSMLEHKKKQREEKTAMEEEMESLRKEQAEAERENKAKERQKRAKQQQQVSMPGLRQGVSTYLKRPKKLGL
;
A
#
# COMPACT_ATOMS: atom_id res chain seq x y z
N MET A 1 -22.89 6.69 13.15
CA MET A 1 -22.41 8.08 13.23
C MET A 1 -23.16 9.01 12.26
N ASN A 2 -23.34 8.67 10.98
CA ASN A 2 -24.08 9.51 10.01
C ASN A 2 -25.49 9.96 10.47
N VAL A 3 -26.19 9.14 11.25
CA VAL A 3 -27.54 9.44 11.75
C VAL A 3 -27.54 10.51 12.85
N VAL A 4 -26.51 10.58 13.69
CA VAL A 4 -26.41 11.56 14.79
C VAL A 4 -26.02 12.95 14.26
N LEU A 5 -25.16 13.02 13.27
CA LEU A 5 -24.77 14.26 12.63
C LEU A 5 -25.96 14.87 11.84
N MET A 6 -26.71 14.04 11.08
CA MET A 6 -27.93 14.47 10.40
C MET A 6 -29.02 14.93 11.38
N LEU A 7 -29.23 14.25 12.50
CA LEU A 7 -30.23 14.65 13.50
C LEU A 7 -29.88 15.95 14.20
N LEU A 8 -28.62 16.24 14.44
CA LEU A 8 -28.16 17.54 14.96
C LEU A 8 -28.36 18.67 13.94
N LEU A 9 -28.11 18.42 12.67
CA LEU A 9 -28.28 19.38 11.58
C LEU A 9 -29.76 19.64 11.24
N GLU A 10 -30.62 18.63 11.24
CA GLU A 10 -32.08 18.77 11.05
C GLU A 10 -32.77 19.58 12.15
N ARG A 11 -32.24 19.58 13.36
CA ARG A 11 -32.80 20.40 14.48
C ARG A 11 -32.34 21.87 14.47
N ILE A 12 -31.34 22.22 13.70
CA ILE A 12 -30.68 23.54 13.81
C ILE A 12 -31.20 24.55 12.77
N SER A 13 -31.79 24.14 11.63
CA SER A 13 -32.15 25.17 10.64
C SER A 13 -33.07 24.70 9.49
N PRO A 14 -33.97 25.57 9.01
CA PRO A 14 -34.60 25.48 7.70
C PRO A 14 -33.66 25.85 6.53
N TYR A 15 -32.34 25.98 6.77
CA TYR A 15 -31.37 26.46 5.81
C TYR A 15 -30.71 25.32 5.05
N VAL A 16 -30.34 25.58 3.79
CA VAL A 16 -29.63 24.61 2.94
C VAL A 16 -28.19 24.45 3.46
N ILE A 17 -27.85 23.25 3.94
CA ILE A 17 -26.49 22.87 4.34
C ILE A 17 -25.85 22.17 3.16
N HIS A 18 -24.75 22.69 2.67
CA HIS A 18 -23.93 21.99 1.67
C HIS A 18 -22.88 21.15 2.38
N LEU A 19 -22.98 19.81 2.22
CA LEU A 19 -22.04 18.84 2.75
C LEU A 19 -21.12 18.39 1.62
N PHE A 20 -19.81 18.56 1.84
CA PHE A 20 -18.77 18.06 0.95
C PHE A 20 -18.10 16.86 1.60
N TYR A 21 -17.99 15.77 0.85
CA TYR A 21 -17.25 14.58 1.25
C TYR A 21 -15.99 14.52 0.40
N MET A 22 -14.84 14.49 1.04
CA MET A 22 -13.57 14.37 0.34
C MET A 22 -12.57 13.58 1.17
N THR A 23 -11.55 13.03 0.52
CA THR A 23 -10.45 12.39 1.23
C THR A 23 -9.55 13.46 1.86
N ASP A 24 -8.80 13.07 2.91
CA ASP A 24 -7.78 13.90 3.55
C ASP A 24 -6.74 14.41 2.52
N GLY A 25 -6.31 13.58 1.57
CA GLY A 25 -5.42 13.96 0.49
C GLY A 25 -6.00 15.02 -0.45
N VAL A 26 -7.32 15.01 -0.70
CA VAL A 26 -8.00 16.06 -1.50
C VAL A 26 -8.05 17.36 -0.72
N LEU A 27 -8.42 17.32 0.57
CA LEU A 27 -8.43 18.52 1.42
C LEU A 27 -7.02 19.13 1.52
N LEU A 28 -6.00 18.29 1.68
CA LEU A 28 -4.62 18.73 1.73
C LEU A 28 -4.20 19.47 0.44
N ARG A 29 -4.69 19.05 -0.73
CA ARG A 29 -4.47 19.77 -1.99
C ARG A 29 -5.25 21.08 -2.10
N GLU A 30 -6.45 21.14 -1.52
CA GLU A 30 -7.20 22.39 -1.45
C GLU A 30 -6.47 23.44 -0.62
N THR A 31 -5.80 23.04 0.47
CA THR A 31 -4.98 23.98 1.27
C THR A 31 -3.77 24.55 0.52
N LEU A 32 -3.32 23.90 -0.57
CA LEU A 32 -2.27 24.45 -1.44
C LEU A 32 -2.74 25.64 -2.26
N LYS A 33 -4.01 25.62 -2.67
CA LYS A 33 -4.63 26.69 -3.49
C LYS A 33 -5.17 27.81 -2.62
N ASP A 34 -5.61 27.45 -1.43
CA ASP A 34 -6.26 28.34 -0.48
C ASP A 34 -5.83 27.93 0.94
N SER A 35 -4.73 28.53 1.43
CA SER A 35 -4.10 28.19 2.71
C SER A 35 -4.99 28.44 3.92
N GLU A 36 -5.96 29.33 3.80
CA GLU A 36 -6.92 29.67 4.84
C GLU A 36 -8.29 29.00 4.65
N LEU A 37 -8.47 28.27 3.55
CA LEU A 37 -9.71 27.59 3.18
C LEU A 37 -10.92 28.56 3.06
N ASP A 38 -10.65 29.77 2.58
CA ASP A 38 -11.67 30.84 2.39
C ASP A 38 -12.75 30.47 1.38
N LYS A 39 -12.37 29.69 0.36
CA LYS A 39 -13.27 29.15 -0.66
C LYS A 39 -14.48 28.41 -0.06
N TYR A 40 -14.33 27.86 1.12
CA TYR A 40 -15.38 27.12 1.82
C TYR A 40 -16.21 28.02 2.75
N SER A 41 -15.86 29.30 2.86
CA SER A 41 -16.70 30.32 3.46
C SER A 41 -17.73 30.81 2.44
N VAL A 42 -18.93 30.21 2.43
CA VAL A 42 -20.20 30.77 1.89
C VAL A 42 -20.42 30.85 0.35
N GLN A 43 -19.45 30.75 -0.53
CA GLN A 43 -19.73 30.85 -1.99
C GLN A 43 -19.02 29.75 -2.82
N ASN A 44 -19.80 28.87 -3.44
CA ASN A 44 -19.49 27.92 -4.53
C ASN A 44 -19.19 26.46 -4.18
N SER A 45 -20.07 25.59 -4.65
CA SER A 45 -20.04 24.14 -4.44
C SER A 45 -20.07 23.31 -5.73
N VAL A 46 -19.32 22.20 -5.80
CA VAL A 46 -19.51 21.04 -6.72
C VAL A 46 -18.97 19.76 -6.06
N PRO A 47 -19.64 18.59 -6.16
CA PRO A 47 -19.32 17.37 -5.39
C PRO A 47 -18.47 16.32 -6.11
N LEU A 48 -17.64 15.57 -5.37
CA LEU A 48 -16.95 14.31 -5.81
C LEU A 48 -16.72 13.37 -4.61
N GLY A 49 -16.81 12.05 -4.80
CA GLY A 49 -16.76 11.04 -3.75
C GLY A 49 -15.44 10.25 -3.60
N GLY A 50 -15.15 9.69 -2.42
CA GLY A 50 -13.97 8.85 -2.09
C GLY A 50 -13.82 8.51 -0.58
N GLU A 51 -12.98 7.55 -0.21
CA GLU A 51 -13.04 6.64 0.96
C GLU A 51 -12.53 7.10 2.34
N HIS A 52 -11.97 8.26 2.56
CA HIS A 52 -11.78 8.87 3.90
C HIS A 52 -12.51 10.20 3.91
N MET A 53 -13.45 10.39 4.83
CA MET A 53 -14.42 11.47 4.72
C MET A 53 -14.04 12.68 5.57
N VAL A 54 -13.78 13.80 4.90
CA VAL A 54 -13.79 15.13 5.51
C VAL A 54 -15.12 15.78 5.19
N TYR A 55 -15.84 16.21 6.23
CA TYR A 55 -17.14 16.87 6.09
C TYR A 55 -16.96 18.38 6.17
N MET A 56 -17.45 19.11 5.19
CA MET A 56 -17.53 20.57 5.22
C MET A 56 -18.97 21.03 5.12
N GLY A 57 -19.40 21.86 6.03
CA GLY A 57 -20.75 22.42 6.02
C GLY A 57 -20.72 23.96 5.94
N ASN A 58 -21.43 24.53 4.97
CA ASN A 58 -21.66 25.96 4.86
C ASN A 58 -23.13 26.30 5.16
N LEU A 59 -23.38 27.26 6.06
CA LEU A 59 -24.69 27.77 6.41
C LEU A 59 -24.97 29.08 5.63
N HIS A 60 -25.98 29.10 4.76
CA HIS A 60 -26.27 30.23 3.89
C HIS A 60 -27.40 31.19 4.40
N GLN A 61 -27.12 32.46 4.23
CA GLN A 61 -27.91 33.70 4.22
C GLN A 61 -29.35 33.73 4.72
N THR A 62 -29.54 34.29 5.87
CA THR A 62 -30.50 35.31 6.38
C THR A 62 -30.36 35.51 7.90
N ALA A 63 -29.25 35.13 8.47
CA ALA A 63 -28.96 35.22 9.90
C ALA A 63 -27.92 36.32 10.19
N PRO A 64 -27.87 36.87 11.40
CA PRO A 64 -26.86 37.85 11.81
C PRO A 64 -25.44 37.33 11.66
N ASP A 65 -24.45 38.22 11.50
CA ASP A 65 -23.02 37.95 11.18
C ASP A 65 -22.29 36.84 11.96
N TRP A 66 -22.84 36.37 13.05
CA TRP A 66 -22.27 35.28 13.87
C TRP A 66 -22.67 33.87 13.42
N TYR A 67 -23.48 33.71 12.37
CA TYR A 67 -23.96 32.42 11.82
C TYR A 67 -23.09 31.84 10.72
N TYR A 68 -22.06 32.52 10.26
CA TYR A 68 -21.17 32.02 9.21
C TYR A 68 -20.02 31.23 9.80
N ASN A 69 -20.20 29.92 9.98
CA ASN A 69 -19.13 29.06 10.45
C ASN A 69 -18.79 28.00 9.39
N THR A 70 -17.51 27.92 9.05
CA THR A 70 -16.95 26.79 8.33
C THR A 70 -16.67 25.67 9.33
N VAL A 71 -17.20 24.48 9.08
CA VAL A 71 -16.94 23.31 9.93
C VAL A 71 -16.24 22.25 9.11
N ILE A 72 -15.08 21.80 9.57
CA ILE A 72 -14.39 20.62 9.05
C ILE A 72 -14.49 19.50 10.08
N VAL A 73 -14.89 18.30 9.61
CA VAL A 73 -14.90 17.08 10.43
C VAL A 73 -13.83 16.15 9.87
N MET A 74 -12.76 15.95 10.64
CA MET A 74 -11.74 14.94 10.36
C MET A 74 -12.18 13.62 11.00
N ASP A 75 -12.63 12.68 10.19
CA ASP A 75 -13.14 11.40 10.65
C ASP A 75 -12.03 10.33 10.67
N GLU A 76 -12.17 9.33 11.54
CA GLU A 76 -11.23 8.20 11.71
C GLU A 76 -9.77 8.65 11.97
N ALA A 77 -9.60 9.74 12.73
CA ALA A 77 -8.29 10.36 13.00
C ALA A 77 -7.25 9.41 13.61
N HIS A 78 -7.70 8.31 14.22
CA HIS A 78 -6.83 7.29 14.82
C HIS A 78 -6.08 6.44 13.80
N GLU A 79 -6.49 6.42 12.53
CA GLU A 79 -5.76 5.72 11.46
C GLU A 79 -4.40 6.37 11.18
N ARG A 80 -4.26 7.67 11.52
CA ARG A 80 -3.00 8.41 11.44
C ARG A 80 -2.35 8.28 10.06
N SER A 81 -3.15 8.50 9.00
CA SER A 81 -2.63 8.55 7.63
C SER A 81 -1.64 9.71 7.46
N LEU A 82 -0.76 9.60 6.48
CA LEU A 82 0.24 10.62 6.16
C LEU A 82 -0.42 12.00 5.92
N SER A 83 -1.47 12.04 5.11
CA SER A 83 -2.20 13.28 4.80
C SER A 83 -2.92 13.87 6.01
N THR A 84 -3.51 13.02 6.86
CA THR A 84 -4.21 13.44 8.08
C THR A 84 -3.24 14.11 9.06
N ASP A 85 -2.05 13.55 9.28
CA ASP A 85 -1.05 14.12 10.20
C ASP A 85 -0.52 15.48 9.70
N VAL A 86 -0.33 15.64 8.40
CA VAL A 86 0.04 16.95 7.81
C VAL A 86 -1.10 17.95 7.95
N LEU A 87 -2.33 17.52 7.68
CA LEU A 87 -3.52 18.38 7.83
C LEU A 87 -3.70 18.88 9.26
N PHE A 88 -3.43 18.06 10.28
CA PHE A 88 -3.51 18.49 11.67
C PHE A 88 -2.63 19.71 11.94
N GLY A 89 -1.39 19.71 11.45
CA GLY A 89 -0.49 20.84 11.62
C GLY A 89 -0.95 22.09 10.86
N ILE A 90 -1.50 21.92 9.64
CA ILE A 90 -2.05 23.03 8.85
C ILE A 90 -3.32 23.58 9.50
N LEU A 91 -4.29 22.70 9.82
CA LEU A 91 -5.57 23.08 10.37
C LEU A 91 -5.45 23.72 11.76
N LYS A 92 -4.46 23.32 12.56
CA LYS A 92 -4.13 23.96 13.83
C LYS A 92 -3.80 25.45 13.65
N LYS A 93 -3.04 25.78 12.59
CA LYS A 93 -2.75 27.18 12.25
C LYS A 93 -4.00 27.92 11.77
N VAL A 94 -4.79 27.29 10.90
CA VAL A 94 -6.04 27.87 10.37
C VAL A 94 -7.02 28.17 11.50
N VAL A 95 -7.24 27.22 12.42
CA VAL A 95 -8.13 27.41 13.60
C VAL A 95 -7.65 28.55 14.49
N ALA A 96 -6.34 28.74 14.63
CA ALA A 96 -5.78 29.83 15.43
C ALA A 96 -5.99 31.21 14.79
N GLN A 97 -6.06 31.28 13.47
CA GLN A 97 -6.20 32.53 12.70
C GLN A 97 -7.67 32.91 12.43
N ARG A 98 -8.52 31.89 12.14
CA ARG A 98 -9.91 32.06 11.74
C ARG A 98 -10.91 31.80 12.87
N ARG A 99 -11.60 32.83 13.35
CA ARG A 99 -12.61 32.73 14.43
C ARG A 99 -13.92 32.07 13.98
N ASP A 100 -14.22 32.13 12.68
CA ASP A 100 -15.40 31.53 12.04
C ASP A 100 -15.20 30.03 11.71
N PHE A 101 -14.02 29.52 11.90
CA PHE A 101 -13.65 28.14 11.57
C PHE A 101 -13.79 27.20 12.78
N ARG A 102 -14.39 26.03 12.56
CA ARG A 102 -14.56 24.99 13.58
C ARG A 102 -13.99 23.68 13.06
N LEU A 103 -13.15 23.05 13.85
CA LEU A 103 -12.58 21.73 13.58
C LEU A 103 -13.15 20.71 14.55
N ILE A 104 -13.70 19.63 14.01
CA ILE A 104 -14.16 18.47 14.78
C ILE A 104 -13.28 17.30 14.36
N VAL A 105 -12.63 16.68 15.34
CA VAL A 105 -11.82 15.47 15.11
C VAL A 105 -12.53 14.29 15.75
N THR A 106 -12.83 13.25 14.98
CA THR A 106 -13.45 12.03 15.49
C THR A 106 -12.46 10.87 15.52
N SER A 107 -12.56 10.03 16.52
CA SER A 107 -11.65 8.90 16.72
C SER A 107 -12.38 7.76 17.42
N ALA A 108 -12.09 6.53 17.02
CA ALA A 108 -12.62 5.32 17.68
C ALA A 108 -11.75 4.84 18.84
N THR A 109 -10.57 5.43 19.10
CA THR A 109 -9.63 4.99 20.13
C THR A 109 -9.65 5.89 21.36
N LEU A 110 -9.19 5.33 22.49
CA LEU A 110 -9.13 6.02 23.80
C LEU A 110 -8.06 7.13 23.89
N ASN A 111 -7.29 7.39 22.85
CA ASN A 111 -6.17 8.35 22.88
C ASN A 111 -6.61 9.81 22.65
N ALA A 112 -7.83 10.15 23.07
CA ALA A 112 -8.43 11.48 22.87
C ALA A 112 -7.62 12.60 23.54
N GLU A 113 -6.93 12.33 24.64
CA GLU A 113 -6.09 13.31 25.34
C GLU A 113 -4.95 13.83 24.48
N LYS A 114 -4.33 12.96 23.67
CA LYS A 114 -3.25 13.37 22.77
C LYS A 114 -3.73 14.39 21.74
N PHE A 115 -4.89 14.14 21.12
CA PHE A 115 -5.51 15.08 20.19
C PHE A 115 -5.93 16.37 20.88
N SER A 116 -6.56 16.27 22.06
CA SER A 116 -6.94 17.43 22.86
C SER A 116 -5.74 18.32 23.16
N ASN A 117 -4.65 17.75 23.66
CA ASN A 117 -3.43 18.48 23.99
C ASN A 117 -2.77 19.11 22.77
N PHE A 118 -2.75 18.42 21.64
CA PHE A 118 -2.19 18.96 20.39
C PHE A 118 -2.91 20.24 19.93
N PHE A 119 -4.23 20.29 20.06
CA PHE A 119 -5.04 21.45 19.68
C PHE A 119 -5.22 22.47 20.83
N GLY A 120 -4.45 22.40 21.91
CA GLY A 120 -4.48 23.35 23.03
C GLY A 120 -5.47 23.00 24.13
N SER A 121 -5.54 21.73 24.51
CA SER A 121 -6.41 21.21 25.57
C SER A 121 -7.89 21.44 25.30
N VAL A 122 -8.31 21.21 24.08
CA VAL A 122 -9.71 21.35 23.65
C VAL A 122 -10.62 20.31 24.33
N PRO A 123 -11.93 20.60 24.51
CA PRO A 123 -12.85 19.67 25.15
C PRO A 123 -13.04 18.40 24.34
N VAL A 124 -13.12 17.26 25.07
CA VAL A 124 -13.37 15.94 24.50
C VAL A 124 -14.82 15.54 24.84
N PHE A 125 -15.55 15.12 23.82
CA PHE A 125 -16.91 14.63 23.94
C PHE A 125 -16.97 13.13 23.67
N HIS A 126 -17.42 12.35 24.64
CA HIS A 126 -17.60 10.90 24.49
C HIS A 126 -19.00 10.57 24.00
N ILE A 127 -19.09 9.90 22.84
CA ILE A 127 -20.35 9.41 22.29
C ILE A 127 -20.45 7.92 22.70
N PRO A 128 -21.36 7.56 23.59
CA PRO A 128 -21.54 6.15 23.96
C PRO A 128 -22.08 5.36 22.77
N GLY A 129 -21.31 4.34 22.35
CA GLY A 129 -21.73 3.40 21.30
C GLY A 129 -22.57 2.26 21.86
N ARG A 130 -23.40 1.66 21.02
CA ARG A 130 -24.05 0.38 21.33
C ARG A 130 -23.11 -0.75 20.96
N THR A 131 -22.32 -1.22 21.91
CA THR A 131 -21.49 -2.41 21.78
C THR A 131 -21.95 -3.46 22.76
N PHE A 132 -21.96 -4.71 22.33
CA PHE A 132 -22.19 -5.83 23.23
C PHE A 132 -20.87 -6.23 23.91
N PRO A 133 -20.92 -6.85 25.10
CA PRO A 133 -19.72 -7.32 25.77
C PRO A 133 -19.01 -8.39 24.95
N VAL A 134 -17.69 -8.30 24.90
CA VAL A 134 -16.81 -9.27 24.25
C VAL A 134 -15.95 -9.94 25.33
N ASN A 135 -16.03 -11.27 25.40
CA ASN A 135 -15.16 -12.06 26.25
C ASN A 135 -13.80 -12.24 25.56
N ILE A 136 -12.72 -11.73 26.18
CA ILE A 136 -11.37 -11.82 25.62
C ILE A 136 -10.63 -12.98 26.30
N LEU A 137 -10.14 -13.91 25.48
CA LEU A 137 -9.39 -15.08 25.92
C LEU A 137 -7.99 -15.04 25.33
N TYR A 138 -6.97 -15.12 26.16
CA TYR A 138 -5.56 -15.13 25.76
C TYR A 138 -5.00 -16.54 25.67
N SER A 139 -4.03 -16.76 24.80
CA SER A 139 -3.25 -17.97 24.80
C SER A 139 -2.42 -18.07 26.08
N LYS A 140 -2.29 -19.29 26.61
CA LYS A 140 -1.45 -19.55 27.80
C LYS A 140 0.04 -19.54 27.48
N THR A 141 0.41 -19.84 26.26
CA THR A 141 1.79 -19.92 25.78
C THR A 141 1.94 -19.15 24.48
N PRO A 142 3.15 -18.60 24.18
CA PRO A 142 3.43 -18.01 22.89
C PRO A 142 3.15 -19.00 21.76
N CYS A 143 2.63 -18.51 20.66
CA CYS A 143 2.30 -19.30 19.48
C CYS A 143 3.46 -19.22 18.47
N GLU A 144 4.02 -20.37 18.04
CA GLU A 144 5.09 -20.42 17.05
C GLU A 144 4.53 -20.30 15.62
N ASP A 145 3.45 -21.03 15.33
CA ASP A 145 2.72 -20.99 14.05
C ASP A 145 1.30 -20.49 14.28
N TYR A 146 1.11 -19.19 14.03
CA TYR A 146 -0.18 -18.55 14.22
C TYR A 146 -1.20 -18.95 13.16
N VAL A 147 -0.78 -19.42 11.97
CA VAL A 147 -1.70 -19.88 10.90
C VAL A 147 -2.34 -21.19 11.33
N GLU A 148 -1.52 -22.17 11.71
CA GLU A 148 -2.01 -23.45 12.20
C GLU A 148 -2.88 -23.29 13.46
N ALA A 149 -2.44 -22.45 14.40
CA ALA A 149 -3.18 -22.19 15.62
C ALA A 149 -4.56 -21.56 15.35
N ALA A 150 -4.64 -20.63 14.41
CA ALA A 150 -5.89 -20.00 14.03
C ALA A 150 -6.86 -20.98 13.36
N VAL A 151 -6.36 -21.81 12.47
CA VAL A 151 -7.15 -22.89 11.83
C VAL A 151 -7.69 -23.85 12.87
N LYS A 152 -6.86 -24.30 13.80
CA LYS A 152 -7.25 -25.22 14.89
C LYS A 152 -8.30 -24.59 15.80
N GLN A 153 -8.12 -23.30 16.16
CA GLN A 153 -9.09 -22.57 16.98
C GLN A 153 -10.42 -22.38 16.24
N ALA A 154 -10.40 -22.08 14.95
CA ALA A 154 -11.60 -21.96 14.13
C ALA A 154 -12.39 -23.28 14.05
N MET A 155 -11.70 -24.41 13.84
CA MET A 155 -12.31 -25.73 13.87
C MET A 155 -12.91 -26.06 15.24
N THR A 156 -12.22 -25.71 16.32
CA THR A 156 -12.72 -25.88 17.69
C THR A 156 -14.01 -25.08 17.90
N ILE A 157 -14.03 -23.80 17.51
CA ILE A 157 -15.23 -22.96 17.59
C ILE A 157 -16.36 -23.55 16.76
N HIS A 158 -16.06 -24.01 15.54
CA HIS A 158 -17.06 -24.55 14.65
C HIS A 158 -17.77 -25.77 15.23
N ILE A 159 -17.03 -26.65 15.89
CA ILE A 159 -17.56 -27.91 16.44
C ILE A 159 -18.25 -27.72 17.80
N THR A 160 -17.67 -26.86 18.67
CA THR A 160 -18.05 -26.81 20.09
C THR A 160 -18.89 -25.62 20.49
N SER A 161 -18.86 -24.54 19.71
CA SER A 161 -19.47 -23.27 20.10
C SER A 161 -20.86 -23.05 19.49
N SER A 162 -21.66 -22.23 20.15
CA SER A 162 -23.00 -21.82 19.68
C SER A 162 -22.96 -21.18 18.27
N PRO A 163 -24.08 -21.10 17.56
CA PRO A 163 -24.16 -20.46 16.25
C PRO A 163 -23.62 -19.03 16.26
N GLY A 164 -22.97 -18.63 15.16
CA GLY A 164 -22.35 -17.32 14.96
C GLY A 164 -21.14 -17.43 14.04
N ASP A 165 -20.87 -16.41 13.26
CA ASP A 165 -19.80 -16.38 12.28
C ASP A 165 -18.43 -16.14 12.93
N ILE A 166 -17.38 -16.59 12.26
CA ILE A 166 -16.00 -16.49 12.71
C ILE A 166 -15.27 -15.49 11.81
N LEU A 167 -14.50 -14.59 12.41
CA LEU A 167 -13.54 -13.71 11.74
C LEU A 167 -12.13 -13.99 12.23
N ILE A 168 -11.22 -14.30 11.31
CA ILE A 168 -9.81 -14.58 11.58
C ILE A 168 -8.98 -13.44 11.00
N PHE A 169 -8.10 -12.84 11.81
CA PHE A 169 -7.15 -11.84 11.34
C PHE A 169 -5.80 -12.50 11.02
N MET A 170 -5.33 -12.28 9.78
CA MET A 170 -4.05 -12.75 9.23
C MET A 170 -3.22 -11.60 8.72
N THR A 171 -1.94 -11.84 8.41
CA THR A 171 -0.98 -10.81 8.03
C THR A 171 -1.03 -10.46 6.54
N GLY A 172 -1.35 -11.41 5.65
CA GLY A 172 -1.32 -11.19 4.21
C GLY A 172 -2.03 -12.26 3.40
N GLN A 173 -2.01 -12.07 2.08
CA GLN A 173 -2.69 -12.95 1.12
C GLN A 173 -2.25 -14.41 1.24
N ASP A 174 -0.94 -14.66 1.29
CA ASP A 174 -0.40 -16.03 1.29
C ASP A 174 -0.87 -16.82 2.51
N GLU A 175 -0.85 -16.19 3.69
CA GLU A 175 -1.32 -16.80 4.93
C GLU A 175 -2.84 -16.98 4.93
N ILE A 176 -3.60 -16.04 4.34
CA ILE A 176 -5.06 -16.17 4.20
C ILE A 176 -5.41 -17.36 3.31
N GLU A 177 -4.76 -17.47 2.15
CA GLU A 177 -5.01 -18.58 1.23
C GLU A 177 -4.58 -19.92 1.82
N ALA A 178 -3.44 -19.96 2.54
CA ALA A 178 -2.99 -21.15 3.26
C ALA A 178 -4.00 -21.57 4.34
N ALA A 179 -4.47 -20.61 5.16
CA ALA A 179 -5.46 -20.88 6.19
C ALA A 179 -6.80 -21.36 5.61
N CYS A 180 -7.26 -20.74 4.51
CA CYS A 180 -8.49 -21.16 3.82
C CYS A 180 -8.38 -22.58 3.26
N TYR A 181 -7.24 -22.92 2.64
CA TYR A 181 -6.98 -24.26 2.13
C TYR A 181 -6.97 -25.30 3.25
N GLU A 182 -6.25 -25.03 4.33
CA GLU A 182 -6.14 -25.93 5.47
C GLU A 182 -7.47 -26.12 6.21
N LEU A 183 -8.27 -25.05 6.34
CA LEU A 183 -9.63 -25.14 6.87
C LEU A 183 -10.52 -26.04 6.00
N ALA A 184 -10.45 -25.91 4.68
CA ALA A 184 -11.23 -26.72 3.76
C ALA A 184 -10.83 -28.20 3.84
N GLU A 185 -9.53 -28.49 3.86
CA GLU A 185 -9.00 -29.86 3.99
C GLU A 185 -9.44 -30.52 5.32
N ARG A 186 -9.31 -29.80 6.44
CA ARG A 186 -9.72 -30.32 7.76
C ARG A 186 -11.24 -30.52 7.84
N MET A 187 -12.02 -29.66 7.21
CA MET A 187 -13.49 -29.85 7.13
C MET A 187 -13.85 -31.09 6.32
N GLU A 188 -13.19 -31.33 5.20
CA GLU A 188 -13.42 -32.53 4.38
C GLU A 188 -13.06 -33.81 5.15
N GLN A 189 -11.93 -33.81 5.85
CA GLN A 189 -11.52 -34.92 6.73
C GLN A 189 -12.51 -35.15 7.87
N LEU A 190 -13.02 -34.08 8.48
CA LEU A 190 -14.02 -34.15 9.55
C LEU A 190 -15.34 -34.74 9.05
N VAL A 191 -15.83 -34.29 7.91
CA VAL A 191 -17.07 -34.79 7.28
C VAL A 191 -16.92 -36.28 6.92
N SER A 192 -15.76 -36.68 6.38
CA SER A 192 -15.47 -38.08 5.99
C SER A 192 -15.37 -39.00 7.18
N SER A 193 -14.86 -38.53 8.33
CA SER A 193 -14.64 -39.33 9.53
C SER A 193 -15.85 -39.43 10.46
N THR A 194 -16.81 -38.53 10.34
CA THR A 194 -17.92 -38.39 11.31
C THR A 194 -19.23 -38.90 10.72
N LYS A 195 -19.85 -39.92 11.35
CA LYS A 195 -21.18 -40.45 10.96
C LYS A 195 -22.36 -39.51 11.26
N LYS A 196 -22.16 -38.50 12.09
CA LYS A 196 -23.15 -37.44 12.38
C LYS A 196 -22.93 -36.28 11.42
N GLY A 197 -24.01 -35.70 10.89
CA GLY A 197 -23.91 -34.53 10.02
C GLY A 197 -23.20 -33.37 10.72
N VAL A 198 -22.04 -32.98 10.22
CA VAL A 198 -21.29 -31.80 10.66
C VAL A 198 -21.89 -30.57 9.98
N PRO A 199 -22.13 -29.47 10.71
CA PRO A 199 -22.58 -28.23 10.08
C PRO A 199 -21.62 -27.77 8.97
N LYS A 200 -22.14 -27.19 7.92
CA LYS A 200 -21.33 -26.69 6.80
C LYS A 200 -20.60 -25.41 7.20
N LEU A 201 -19.31 -25.31 6.86
CA LEU A 201 -18.49 -24.12 7.05
C LEU A 201 -18.25 -23.44 5.69
N LEU A 202 -18.67 -22.19 5.56
CA LEU A 202 -18.43 -21.35 4.37
C LEU A 202 -17.17 -20.51 4.62
N ILE A 203 -16.07 -20.86 3.96
CA ILE A 203 -14.77 -20.20 4.12
C ILE A 203 -14.65 -19.10 3.08
N LEU A 204 -14.41 -17.88 3.53
CA LEU A 204 -14.36 -16.66 2.69
C LEU A 204 -13.07 -15.88 2.96
N PRO A 205 -12.14 -15.82 2.00
CA PRO A 205 -10.97 -14.95 2.10
C PRO A 205 -11.36 -13.49 1.85
N ILE A 206 -10.65 -12.54 2.51
CA ILE A 206 -10.76 -11.13 2.20
C ILE A 206 -9.42 -10.39 2.36
N TYR A 207 -8.96 -9.81 1.26
CA TYR A 207 -7.77 -8.97 1.15
C TYR A 207 -7.93 -7.98 -0.02
N SER A 208 -7.13 -6.92 -0.06
CA SER A 208 -7.30 -5.78 -0.97
C SER A 208 -7.28 -6.15 -2.46
N GLN A 209 -6.49 -7.16 -2.85
CA GLN A 209 -6.35 -7.58 -4.25
C GLN A 209 -7.44 -8.58 -4.70
N LEU A 210 -8.29 -9.04 -3.79
CA LEU A 210 -9.36 -9.97 -4.13
C LEU A 210 -10.38 -9.29 -5.06
N PRO A 211 -10.89 -9.98 -6.11
CA PRO A 211 -11.96 -9.46 -6.95
C PRO A 211 -13.20 -9.03 -6.15
N ALA A 212 -13.84 -7.93 -6.54
CA ALA A 212 -14.89 -7.31 -5.73
C ALA A 212 -16.18 -8.13 -5.62
N ASP A 213 -16.47 -8.98 -6.59
CA ASP A 213 -17.56 -9.95 -6.54
C ASP A 213 -17.34 -11.01 -5.45
N LEU A 214 -16.08 -11.41 -5.25
CA LEU A 214 -15.67 -12.30 -4.16
C LEU A 214 -15.67 -11.55 -2.82
N GLN A 215 -15.20 -10.30 -2.78
CA GLN A 215 -15.29 -9.47 -1.58
C GLN A 215 -16.75 -9.28 -1.13
N ALA A 216 -17.68 -9.08 -2.07
CA ALA A 216 -19.10 -8.87 -1.76
C ALA A 216 -19.77 -10.09 -1.09
N LYS A 217 -19.22 -11.29 -1.26
CA LYS A 217 -19.79 -12.52 -0.65
C LYS A 217 -19.80 -12.49 0.88
N ILE A 218 -18.87 -11.78 1.52
CA ILE A 218 -18.85 -11.71 3.00
C ILE A 218 -20.09 -11.01 3.58
N PHE A 219 -20.71 -10.08 2.83
CA PHE A 219 -21.92 -9.36 3.26
C PHE A 219 -23.20 -10.16 3.03
N GLN A 220 -23.15 -11.21 2.23
CA GLN A 220 -24.32 -12.05 1.96
C GLN A 220 -24.63 -12.89 3.20
N LYS A 221 -25.93 -13.03 3.51
CA LYS A 221 -26.38 -13.94 4.57
C LYS A 221 -26.10 -15.38 4.13
N ALA A 222 -25.49 -16.16 5.01
CA ALA A 222 -25.33 -17.61 4.76
C ALA A 222 -26.68 -18.33 4.80
N GLU A 223 -26.76 -19.48 4.15
CA GLU A 223 -27.90 -20.39 4.25
C GLU A 223 -28.12 -20.83 5.71
N ASP A 224 -29.33 -21.15 6.07
CA ASP A 224 -29.64 -21.61 7.43
C ASP A 224 -28.87 -22.88 7.77
N GLY A 225 -28.21 -22.88 8.91
CA GLY A 225 -27.35 -23.97 9.37
C GLY A 225 -25.91 -23.94 8.81
N VAL A 226 -25.54 -22.98 7.98
CA VAL A 226 -24.19 -22.75 7.48
C VAL A 226 -23.53 -21.64 8.28
N ARG A 227 -22.33 -21.91 8.81
CA ARG A 227 -21.51 -20.90 9.50
C ARG A 227 -20.51 -20.29 8.52
N LYS A 228 -20.35 -18.97 8.52
CA LYS A 228 -19.27 -18.30 7.80
C LYS A 228 -18.00 -18.27 8.62
N CYS A 229 -16.87 -18.50 7.97
CA CYS A 229 -15.53 -18.27 8.48
C CYS A 229 -14.81 -17.31 7.52
N ILE A 230 -14.64 -16.07 7.93
CA ILE A 230 -13.99 -15.02 7.14
C ILE A 230 -12.54 -14.95 7.58
N VAL A 231 -11.60 -15.10 6.65
CA VAL A 231 -10.17 -14.95 6.89
C VAL A 231 -9.71 -13.67 6.23
N ALA A 232 -9.25 -12.71 7.03
CA ALA A 232 -9.07 -11.32 6.60
C ALA A 232 -7.71 -10.75 6.99
N THR A 233 -7.25 -9.73 6.25
CA THR A 233 -6.21 -8.81 6.71
C THR A 233 -6.82 -7.74 7.63
N ASN A 234 -6.03 -6.75 8.03
CA ASN A 234 -6.49 -5.57 8.77
C ASN A 234 -7.61 -4.76 8.07
N ILE A 235 -7.94 -5.03 6.81
CA ILE A 235 -9.09 -4.43 6.12
C ILE A 235 -10.41 -4.66 6.87
N ALA A 236 -10.52 -5.77 7.60
CA ALA A 236 -11.67 -6.06 8.44
C ALA A 236 -11.62 -5.41 9.84
N GLU A 237 -10.55 -4.67 10.15
CA GLU A 237 -10.34 -4.04 11.45
C GLU A 237 -11.18 -2.75 11.60
N THR A 238 -11.21 -1.91 10.56
CA THR A 238 -11.95 -0.64 10.57
C THR A 238 -12.97 -0.54 9.44
N SER A 239 -12.60 -0.87 8.22
CA SER A 239 -13.31 -0.52 7.00
C SER A 239 -14.54 -1.38 6.67
N LEU A 240 -14.68 -2.58 7.28
CA LEU A 240 -15.76 -3.51 6.95
C LEU A 240 -16.66 -3.80 8.15
N THR A 241 -17.97 -3.65 7.95
CA THR A 241 -18.97 -4.08 8.93
C THR A 241 -19.68 -5.30 8.39
N VAL A 242 -19.41 -6.45 8.99
CA VAL A 242 -20.09 -7.71 8.67
C VAL A 242 -20.94 -8.11 9.87
N ASP A 243 -22.23 -8.31 9.63
CA ASP A 243 -23.17 -8.72 10.67
C ASP A 243 -23.02 -10.21 10.98
N GLY A 244 -23.31 -10.59 12.23
CA GLY A 244 -23.33 -11.99 12.67
C GLY A 244 -21.98 -12.54 13.13
N ILE A 245 -20.91 -11.75 13.15
CA ILE A 245 -19.62 -12.16 13.73
C ILE A 245 -19.75 -12.18 15.26
N PHE A 246 -19.66 -13.37 15.85
CA PHE A 246 -19.62 -13.56 17.31
C PHE A 246 -18.29 -14.09 17.79
N TYR A 247 -17.45 -14.60 16.88
CA TYR A 247 -16.15 -15.14 17.21
C TYR A 247 -15.06 -14.45 16.41
N VAL A 248 -14.08 -13.90 17.10
CA VAL A 248 -12.89 -13.32 16.50
C VAL A 248 -11.69 -14.13 16.92
N ILE A 249 -10.81 -14.43 15.97
CA ILE A 249 -9.50 -15.02 16.21
C ILE A 249 -8.46 -13.99 15.79
N ASP A 250 -7.69 -13.50 16.74
CA ASP A 250 -6.65 -12.48 16.52
C ASP A 250 -5.27 -13.12 16.66
N THR A 251 -4.53 -13.18 15.56
CA THR A 251 -3.16 -13.69 15.54
C THR A 251 -2.16 -12.76 16.22
N GLY A 252 -2.50 -11.47 16.41
CA GLY A 252 -1.63 -10.47 17.03
C GLY A 252 -0.61 -9.85 16.08
N TYR A 253 -0.63 -10.20 14.80
CA TYR A 253 0.33 -9.72 13.81
C TYR A 253 -0.37 -9.01 12.65
N GLY A 254 0.41 -8.14 11.97
CA GLY A 254 0.02 -7.46 10.75
C GLY A 254 1.23 -7.13 9.89
N LYS A 255 1.06 -7.01 8.57
CA LYS A 255 2.09 -6.51 7.67
C LYS A 255 2.06 -4.99 7.63
N MET A 256 3.22 -4.39 7.72
CA MET A 256 3.39 -2.94 7.67
C MET A 256 4.52 -2.57 6.72
N LYS A 257 4.26 -1.58 5.88
CA LYS A 257 5.27 -1.00 4.99
C LYS A 257 6.11 0.00 5.79
N VAL A 258 7.42 -0.20 5.82
CA VAL A 258 8.38 0.65 6.52
C VAL A 258 9.47 1.09 5.53
N TYR A 259 9.66 2.38 5.41
CA TYR A 259 10.72 2.96 4.58
C TYR A 259 12.05 2.95 5.31
N ASN A 260 13.09 2.48 4.63
CA ASN A 260 14.47 2.54 5.11
C ASN A 260 15.22 3.65 4.35
N PRO A 261 15.49 4.82 4.97
CA PRO A 261 16.12 5.94 4.29
C PRO A 261 17.57 5.66 3.85
N ARG A 262 18.29 4.78 4.55
CA ARG A 262 19.67 4.41 4.20
C ARG A 262 19.74 3.56 2.94
N MET A 263 18.78 2.67 2.76
CA MET A 263 18.68 1.80 1.59
C MET A 263 17.89 2.46 0.46
N GLY A 264 17.05 3.46 0.78
CA GLY A 264 16.15 4.13 -0.17
C GLY A 264 15.05 3.21 -0.66
N MET A 265 14.63 2.25 0.18
CA MET A 265 13.64 1.23 -0.20
C MET A 265 12.59 1.04 0.88
N ASP A 266 11.43 0.56 0.44
CA ASP A 266 10.37 0.11 1.31
C ASP A 266 10.54 -1.38 1.63
N ALA A 267 10.33 -1.75 2.89
CA ALA A 267 10.28 -3.12 3.34
C ALA A 267 8.88 -3.43 3.89
N LEU A 268 8.25 -4.48 3.38
CA LEU A 268 7.02 -5.00 3.93
C LEU A 268 7.36 -6.06 4.98
N GLN A 269 7.13 -5.72 6.24
CA GLN A 269 7.53 -6.57 7.38
C GLN A 269 6.33 -6.92 8.25
N VAL A 270 6.39 -8.07 8.91
CA VAL A 270 5.41 -8.51 9.89
C VAL A 270 5.78 -7.96 11.26
N PHE A 271 4.85 -7.26 11.88
CA PHE A 271 4.99 -6.69 13.21
C PHE A 271 3.84 -7.10 14.12
N PRO A 272 4.04 -7.15 15.44
CA PRO A 272 2.94 -7.21 16.38
C PRO A 272 2.03 -5.98 16.20
N VAL A 273 0.73 -6.19 16.24
CA VAL A 273 -0.23 -5.08 16.21
C VAL A 273 -0.19 -4.27 17.49
N SER A 274 -0.71 -3.05 17.46
CA SER A 274 -0.88 -2.27 18.68
C SER A 274 -2.04 -2.78 19.54
N ARG A 275 -2.04 -2.42 20.83
CA ARG A 275 -3.16 -2.71 21.75
C ARG A 275 -4.48 -2.13 21.21
N ALA A 276 -4.44 -0.90 20.70
CA ALA A 276 -5.61 -0.26 20.10
C ALA A 276 -6.17 -1.07 18.91
N ALA A 277 -5.30 -1.57 18.01
CA ALA A 277 -5.70 -2.44 16.90
C ALA A 277 -6.25 -3.78 17.41
N ALA A 278 -5.61 -4.41 18.39
CA ALA A 278 -6.09 -5.64 19.01
C ALA A 278 -7.49 -5.47 19.65
N ASP A 279 -7.76 -4.32 20.26
CA ASP A 279 -9.07 -4.00 20.85
C ASP A 279 -10.12 -3.72 19.77
N GLN A 280 -9.75 -3.07 18.67
CA GLN A 280 -10.63 -2.89 17.51
C GLN A 280 -10.99 -4.24 16.87
N ARG A 281 -10.02 -5.14 16.71
CA ARG A 281 -10.26 -6.51 16.23
C ARG A 281 -11.24 -7.25 17.13
N ALA A 282 -10.99 -7.24 18.45
CA ALA A 282 -11.90 -7.85 19.42
C ALA A 282 -13.31 -7.26 19.34
N GLY A 283 -13.43 -5.94 19.20
CA GLY A 283 -14.70 -5.23 19.07
C GLY A 283 -15.57 -5.67 17.90
N ARG A 284 -15.00 -6.35 16.88
CA ARG A 284 -15.78 -6.92 15.78
C ARG A 284 -16.76 -8.00 16.24
N ALA A 285 -16.42 -8.75 17.29
CA ALA A 285 -17.30 -9.76 17.87
C ALA A 285 -18.51 -9.18 18.62
N GLY A 286 -18.45 -7.91 19.04
CA GLY A 286 -19.48 -7.25 19.86
C GLY A 286 -20.43 -6.31 19.10
N ARG A 287 -20.54 -6.41 17.78
CA ARG A 287 -21.37 -5.46 16.99
C ARG A 287 -22.85 -5.81 16.98
N THR A 288 -23.19 -7.06 16.81
CA THR A 288 -24.57 -7.53 16.64
C THR A 288 -25.09 -8.34 17.84
N GLY A 289 -24.20 -8.76 18.73
CA GLY A 289 -24.52 -9.53 19.94
C GLY A 289 -23.28 -9.74 20.79
N PRO A 290 -23.42 -10.33 22.02
CA PRO A 290 -22.28 -10.70 22.84
C PRO A 290 -21.38 -11.70 22.11
N GLY A 291 -20.07 -11.48 22.15
CA GLY A 291 -19.12 -12.30 21.41
C GLY A 291 -17.89 -12.72 22.22
N THR A 292 -16.99 -13.45 21.56
CA THR A 292 -15.74 -13.93 22.14
C THR A 292 -14.59 -13.66 21.18
N CYS A 293 -13.49 -13.10 21.72
CA CYS A 293 -12.25 -12.91 21.00
C CYS A 293 -11.18 -13.86 21.56
N TYR A 294 -10.59 -14.67 20.68
CA TYR A 294 -9.48 -15.56 20.99
C TYR A 294 -8.18 -14.90 20.50
N ARG A 295 -7.39 -14.40 21.43
CA ARG A 295 -6.05 -13.84 21.17
C ARG A 295 -5.03 -14.96 21.20
N LEU A 296 -4.36 -15.23 20.07
CA LEU A 296 -3.36 -16.30 19.94
C LEU A 296 -1.99 -15.90 20.52
N TYR A 297 -1.97 -14.93 21.36
CA TYR A 297 -0.82 -14.41 22.11
C TYR A 297 -1.17 -14.27 23.59
N THR A 298 -0.15 -14.15 24.42
CA THR A 298 -0.32 -14.10 25.89
C THR A 298 -0.77 -12.71 26.35
N ASP A 299 -1.42 -12.65 27.51
CA ASP A 299 -1.74 -11.38 28.15
C ASP A 299 -0.48 -10.58 28.47
N THR A 300 0.61 -11.24 28.85
CA THR A 300 1.92 -10.60 29.07
C THR A 300 2.43 -9.90 27.81
N ALA A 301 2.31 -10.55 26.64
CA ALA A 301 2.71 -9.95 25.37
C ALA A 301 1.83 -8.73 25.03
N TYR A 302 0.52 -8.83 25.26
CA TYR A 302 -0.39 -7.70 25.07
C TYR A 302 -0.04 -6.51 25.95
N GLN A 303 0.23 -6.72 27.25
CA GLN A 303 0.49 -5.64 28.21
C GLN A 303 1.87 -5.00 28.03
N ASN A 304 2.91 -5.80 27.74
CA ASN A 304 4.31 -5.37 27.85
C ASN A 304 5.05 -5.28 26.52
N GLU A 305 4.60 -5.97 25.47
CA GLU A 305 5.31 -6.03 24.19
C GLU A 305 4.61 -5.25 23.07
N MET A 306 3.27 -5.13 23.15
CA MET A 306 2.50 -4.39 22.15
C MET A 306 2.47 -2.89 22.45
N LEU A 307 2.70 -2.08 21.41
CA LEU A 307 2.59 -0.62 21.51
C LEU A 307 1.16 -0.21 21.85
N PRO A 308 0.95 0.88 22.61
CA PRO A 308 -0.39 1.37 22.92
C PRO A 308 -1.22 1.72 21.70
N SER A 309 -0.60 2.39 20.70
CA SER A 309 -1.22 2.87 19.46
C SER A 309 -0.39 2.46 18.25
N PRO A 310 -0.98 2.41 17.04
CA PRO A 310 -0.23 2.17 15.82
C PRO A 310 0.85 3.24 15.61
N VAL A 311 1.99 2.85 15.00
CA VAL A 311 3.00 3.82 14.56
C VAL A 311 2.41 4.66 13.43
N PRO A 312 2.34 5.99 13.57
CA PRO A 312 1.81 6.88 12.53
C PRO A 312 2.52 6.68 11.19
N GLU A 313 1.79 6.83 10.11
CA GLU A 313 2.34 6.63 8.76
C GLU A 313 3.51 7.58 8.48
N ILE A 314 3.43 8.80 8.97
CA ILE A 314 4.46 9.83 8.81
C ILE A 314 5.82 9.42 9.41
N GLN A 315 5.85 8.52 10.39
CA GLN A 315 7.09 8.05 11.02
C GLN A 315 7.74 6.87 10.28
N ARG A 316 7.03 6.23 9.35
CA ARG A 316 7.46 4.97 8.74
C ARG A 316 7.48 4.96 7.21
N THR A 317 7.09 6.05 6.54
CA THR A 317 7.02 6.15 5.06
C THR A 317 8.05 7.14 4.50
N ASN A 318 8.23 7.10 3.17
CA ASN A 318 8.97 8.14 2.45
C ASN A 318 8.18 9.45 2.49
N LEU A 319 8.87 10.54 2.79
CA LEU A 319 8.25 11.86 2.98
C LEU A 319 8.44 12.80 1.78
N GLY A 320 8.90 12.31 0.64
CA GLY A 320 9.17 13.15 -0.54
C GLY A 320 7.98 14.03 -0.94
N ASN A 321 6.79 13.45 -1.01
CA ASN A 321 5.55 14.18 -1.29
C ASN A 321 5.22 15.22 -0.21
N VAL A 322 5.35 14.86 1.05
CA VAL A 322 5.06 15.77 2.18
C VAL A 322 6.01 16.95 2.18
N VAL A 323 7.30 16.68 2.01
CA VAL A 323 8.34 17.73 1.95
C VAL A 323 8.08 18.69 0.78
N LEU A 324 7.79 18.15 -0.40
CA LEU A 324 7.47 18.94 -1.59
C LEU A 324 6.27 19.86 -1.34
N LEU A 325 5.23 19.33 -0.74
CA LEU A 325 3.99 20.03 -0.40
C LEU A 325 4.23 21.09 0.69
N LEU A 326 4.91 20.77 1.79
CA LEU A 326 5.18 21.72 2.87
C LEU A 326 6.07 22.87 2.38
N LYS A 327 7.03 22.60 1.49
CA LYS A 327 7.84 23.64 0.85
C LYS A 327 7.01 24.57 -0.04
N SER A 328 5.98 24.06 -0.72
CA SER A 328 5.07 24.89 -1.51
C SER A 328 4.18 25.80 -0.64
N LEU A 329 3.90 25.39 0.59
CA LEU A 329 3.23 26.22 1.61
C LEU A 329 4.18 27.24 2.29
N LYS A 330 5.40 27.41 1.75
CA LYS A 330 6.43 28.33 2.26
C LYS A 330 6.88 28.02 3.70
N ILE A 331 6.83 26.76 4.09
CA ILE A 331 7.39 26.29 5.36
C ILE A 331 8.90 26.13 5.16
N GLU A 332 9.67 27.08 5.66
CA GLU A 332 11.13 27.11 5.48
C GLU A 332 11.80 25.99 6.24
N ASN A 333 11.51 25.87 7.53
CA ASN A 333 12.07 24.82 8.38
C ASN A 333 11.03 23.73 8.64
N LEU A 334 11.21 22.57 8.02
CA LEU A 334 10.32 21.42 8.16
C LEU A 334 10.41 20.75 9.54
N LEU A 335 11.51 20.95 10.26
CA LEU A 335 11.70 20.41 11.60
C LEU A 335 10.88 21.18 12.64
N ASP A 336 10.55 22.45 12.37
CA ASP A 336 9.72 23.31 13.22
C ASP A 336 8.24 23.23 12.87
N PHE A 337 7.86 22.42 11.88
CA PHE A 337 6.45 22.20 11.57
C PHE A 337 5.77 21.44 12.70
N ASP A 338 4.59 21.90 13.07
CA ASP A 338 3.83 21.41 14.23
C ASP A 338 3.16 20.06 13.91
N PHE A 339 3.95 18.98 13.90
CA PHE A 339 3.45 17.62 13.80
C PHE A 339 3.00 17.11 15.16
N MET A 340 1.91 16.35 15.20
CA MET A 340 1.47 15.69 16.44
C MET A 340 2.51 14.66 16.91
N ASP A 341 3.06 13.88 15.97
CA ASP A 341 4.22 13.02 16.16
C ASP A 341 5.23 13.32 15.05
N PRO A 342 6.33 14.00 15.37
CA PRO A 342 7.28 14.38 14.34
C PRO A 342 7.92 13.13 13.70
N PRO A 343 8.14 13.16 12.38
CA PRO A 343 8.85 12.09 11.69
C PRO A 343 10.33 12.07 12.11
N PRO A 344 11.03 10.93 11.94
CA PRO A 344 12.46 10.86 12.14
C PRO A 344 13.19 11.89 11.26
N GLN A 345 14.15 12.60 11.83
CA GLN A 345 14.93 13.64 11.12
C GLN A 345 15.59 13.07 9.85
N ASP A 346 16.13 11.85 9.94
CA ASP A 346 16.76 11.17 8.81
C ASP A 346 15.80 11.00 7.62
N ASN A 347 14.52 10.75 7.87
CA ASN A 347 13.52 10.61 6.81
C ASN A 347 13.27 11.95 6.10
N ILE A 348 13.21 13.06 6.85
CA ILE A 348 13.06 14.41 6.28
C ILE A 348 14.28 14.76 5.43
N LEU A 349 15.48 14.60 5.99
CA LEU A 349 16.74 14.93 5.29
C LEU A 349 16.93 14.08 4.04
N ASN A 350 16.63 12.78 4.10
CA ASN A 350 16.68 11.90 2.94
C ASN A 350 15.68 12.33 1.87
N SER A 351 14.47 12.71 2.25
CA SER A 351 13.45 13.19 1.33
C SER A 351 13.85 14.52 0.67
N MET A 352 14.42 15.45 1.42
CA MET A 352 14.98 16.70 0.86
C MET A 352 16.10 16.40 -0.12
N TYR A 353 17.00 15.47 0.22
CA TYR A 353 18.08 15.04 -0.67
C TYR A 353 17.54 14.42 -1.97
N GLN A 354 16.54 13.55 -1.89
CA GLN A 354 15.88 12.97 -3.07
C GLN A 354 15.26 14.04 -3.97
N LEU A 355 14.55 15.02 -3.39
CA LEU A 355 13.98 16.13 -4.13
C LEU A 355 15.04 17.03 -4.77
N TRP A 356 16.16 17.25 -4.11
CA TRP A 356 17.29 17.96 -4.67
C TRP A 356 17.92 17.18 -5.84
N VAL A 357 18.11 15.86 -5.71
CA VAL A 357 18.58 14.99 -6.79
C VAL A 357 17.65 15.05 -8.01
N LEU A 358 16.34 15.07 -7.79
CA LEU A 358 15.34 15.21 -8.87
C LEU A 358 15.30 16.62 -9.47
N GLY A 359 15.99 17.60 -8.87
CA GLY A 359 16.00 18.99 -9.31
C GLY A 359 14.75 19.78 -8.85
N ALA A 360 13.94 19.23 -7.95
CA ALA A 360 12.78 19.92 -7.39
C ALA A 360 13.18 20.98 -6.35
N LEU A 361 14.30 20.77 -5.64
CA LEU A 361 14.89 21.73 -4.70
C LEU A 361 16.25 22.22 -5.21
N ASN A 362 16.56 23.47 -4.90
CA ASN A 362 17.86 24.05 -5.13
C ASN A 362 18.82 23.74 -3.95
N ASN A 363 20.08 24.20 -4.03
CA ASN A 363 21.10 23.97 -2.99
C ASN A 363 20.79 24.61 -1.63
N VAL A 364 19.84 25.55 -1.59
CA VAL A 364 19.38 26.20 -0.35
C VAL A 364 18.15 25.51 0.23
N GLY A 365 17.59 24.52 -0.49
CA GLY A 365 16.40 23.79 -0.08
C GLY A 365 15.07 24.47 -0.43
N ASN A 366 15.08 25.45 -1.34
CA ASN A 366 13.87 26.08 -1.87
C ASN A 366 13.42 25.40 -3.15
N LEU A 367 12.12 25.49 -3.46
CA LEU A 367 11.56 24.94 -4.70
C LEU A 367 12.15 25.64 -5.93
N THR A 368 12.52 24.83 -6.91
CA THR A 368 12.86 25.28 -8.27
C THR A 368 11.58 25.49 -9.10
N GLU A 369 11.68 26.02 -10.32
CA GLU A 369 10.56 26.07 -11.26
C GLU A 369 9.99 24.67 -11.53
N LEU A 370 10.87 23.68 -11.69
CA LEU A 370 10.47 22.27 -11.83
C LEU A 370 9.72 21.79 -10.58
N GLY A 371 10.23 22.09 -9.38
CA GLY A 371 9.59 21.73 -8.12
C GLY A 371 8.18 22.32 -8.00
N TRP A 372 7.97 23.56 -8.38
CA TRP A 372 6.65 24.18 -8.41
C TRP A 372 5.68 23.49 -9.38
N LYS A 373 6.14 23.12 -10.59
CA LYS A 373 5.34 22.32 -11.52
C LYS A 373 5.03 20.91 -10.98
N MET A 374 5.97 20.28 -10.25
CA MET A 374 5.77 18.95 -9.66
C MET A 374 4.68 18.97 -8.58
N VAL A 375 4.54 20.02 -7.80
CA VAL A 375 3.50 20.17 -6.76
C VAL A 375 2.09 20.09 -7.34
N GLU A 376 1.87 20.55 -8.57
CA GLU A 376 0.54 20.53 -9.20
C GLU A 376 -0.01 19.12 -9.44
N PHE A 377 0.87 18.11 -9.52
CA PHE A 377 0.47 16.73 -9.79
C PHE A 377 0.26 15.93 -8.49
N PRO A 378 -0.85 15.14 -8.39
CA PRO A 378 -1.07 14.19 -7.30
C PRO A 378 -0.23 12.92 -7.49
N LEU A 379 1.08 13.07 -7.63
CA LEU A 379 2.01 12.01 -7.99
C LEU A 379 3.22 12.02 -7.06
N ASP A 380 3.85 10.87 -6.91
CA ASP A 380 5.15 10.81 -6.28
C ASP A 380 6.20 11.61 -7.08
N PRO A 381 7.16 12.25 -6.42
CA PRO A 381 8.10 13.16 -7.08
C PRO A 381 8.79 12.59 -8.33
N PRO A 382 9.25 11.32 -8.37
CA PRO A 382 9.81 10.75 -9.58
C PRO A 382 8.81 10.66 -10.74
N LEU A 383 7.54 10.31 -10.46
CA LEU A 383 6.49 10.24 -11.48
C LEU A 383 6.13 11.62 -12.04
N ALA A 384 6.05 12.62 -11.17
CA ALA A 384 5.83 14.01 -11.57
C ALA A 384 6.99 14.52 -12.43
N LYS A 385 8.24 14.23 -12.04
CA LYS A 385 9.45 14.52 -12.84
C LYS A 385 9.38 13.86 -14.21
N MET A 386 9.06 12.56 -14.27
CA MET A 386 8.96 11.80 -15.52
C MET A 386 7.95 12.46 -16.49
N LEU A 387 6.79 12.85 -15.97
CA LEU A 387 5.74 13.47 -16.78
C LEU A 387 6.18 14.83 -17.34
N LEU A 388 6.86 15.66 -16.54
CA LEU A 388 7.40 16.95 -16.99
C LEU A 388 8.57 16.79 -17.96
N MET A 389 9.40 15.76 -17.82
CA MET A 389 10.43 15.44 -18.83
C MET A 389 9.83 14.97 -20.15
N GLY A 390 8.66 14.36 -20.13
CA GLY A 390 7.90 14.03 -21.33
C GLY A 390 7.58 15.26 -22.20
N GLU A 391 7.36 16.44 -21.59
CA GLU A 391 7.22 17.71 -22.31
C GLU A 391 8.49 18.06 -23.08
N GLN A 392 9.65 18.00 -22.40
CA GLN A 392 10.95 18.36 -23.00
C GLN A 392 11.39 17.39 -24.11
N LEU A 393 10.97 16.13 -23.99
CA LEU A 393 11.30 15.06 -24.93
C LEU A 393 10.16 14.76 -25.93
N GLU A 394 9.13 15.56 -25.97
CA GLU A 394 7.98 15.45 -26.88
C GLU A 394 7.25 14.09 -26.88
N CYS A 395 7.23 13.39 -25.73
CA CYS A 395 6.58 12.09 -25.54
C CYS A 395 5.53 12.07 -24.41
N VAL A 396 4.84 13.19 -24.19
CA VAL A 396 3.88 13.35 -23.07
C VAL A 396 2.79 12.28 -23.07
N ASN A 397 2.26 11.89 -24.23
CA ASN A 397 1.15 10.94 -24.32
C ASN A 397 1.54 9.55 -23.82
N GLU A 398 2.73 9.07 -24.16
CA GLU A 398 3.27 7.77 -23.74
C GLU A 398 3.59 7.79 -22.25
N VAL A 399 4.32 8.82 -21.81
CA VAL A 399 4.71 8.98 -20.40
C VAL A 399 3.48 9.16 -19.49
N LEU A 400 2.49 9.95 -19.92
CA LEU A 400 1.22 10.10 -19.19
C LEU A 400 0.52 8.75 -18.96
N THR A 401 0.55 7.89 -19.97
CA THR A 401 -0.05 6.55 -19.87
C THR A 401 0.73 5.68 -18.91
N ILE A 402 2.08 5.67 -18.99
CA ILE A 402 2.95 4.91 -18.07
C ILE A 402 2.74 5.37 -16.62
N VAL A 403 2.78 6.68 -16.38
CA VAL A 403 2.56 7.26 -15.04
C VAL A 403 1.20 6.85 -14.47
N SER A 404 0.16 6.88 -15.31
CA SER A 404 -1.18 6.47 -14.88
C SER A 404 -1.28 4.98 -14.55
N MET A 405 -0.54 4.13 -15.26
CA MET A 405 -0.46 2.70 -14.98
C MET A 405 0.34 2.39 -13.72
N LEU A 406 1.39 3.16 -13.42
CA LEU A 406 2.17 3.05 -12.19
C LEU A 406 1.43 3.60 -10.94
N SER A 407 0.45 4.49 -11.15
CA SER A 407 -0.36 5.07 -10.06
C SER A 407 -1.48 4.15 -9.56
N VAL A 408 -1.61 2.95 -10.10
CA VAL A 408 -2.59 1.94 -9.67
C VAL A 408 -1.88 0.65 -9.28
N PRO A 409 -2.49 -0.20 -8.44
CA PRO A 409 -1.94 -1.53 -8.17
C PRO A 409 -1.73 -2.33 -9.46
N SER A 410 -0.84 -3.34 -9.40
CA SER A 410 -0.55 -4.19 -10.56
C SER A 410 -1.83 -4.63 -11.27
N VAL A 411 -1.87 -4.39 -12.57
CA VAL A 411 -3.00 -4.79 -13.42
C VAL A 411 -2.95 -6.25 -13.84
N PHE A 412 -1.85 -6.94 -13.61
CA PHE A 412 -1.71 -8.36 -13.92
C PHE A 412 -2.26 -9.22 -12.78
N PHE A 413 -3.05 -10.22 -13.13
CA PHE A 413 -3.64 -11.17 -12.21
C PHE A 413 -3.09 -12.58 -12.50
N ARG A 414 -2.55 -13.23 -11.46
CA ARG A 414 -1.92 -14.55 -11.56
C ARG A 414 -2.60 -15.53 -10.60
N PRO A 415 -3.70 -16.20 -11.01
CA PRO A 415 -4.35 -17.21 -10.19
C PRO A 415 -3.45 -18.46 -10.05
N LYS A 416 -3.45 -19.08 -8.87
CA LYS A 416 -2.57 -20.23 -8.58
C LYS A 416 -2.90 -21.47 -9.40
N ASP A 417 -4.16 -21.67 -9.69
CA ASP A 417 -4.71 -22.79 -10.48
C ASP A 417 -4.44 -22.65 -11.99
N ARG A 418 -4.22 -21.43 -12.48
CA ARG A 418 -3.98 -21.10 -13.91
C ARG A 418 -2.73 -20.24 -14.11
N ALA A 419 -1.71 -20.46 -13.29
CA ALA A 419 -0.50 -19.63 -13.27
C ALA A 419 0.25 -19.65 -14.61
N GLU A 420 0.40 -20.81 -15.25
CA GLU A 420 1.09 -20.98 -16.53
C GLU A 420 0.35 -20.27 -17.68
N GLU A 421 -0.99 -20.33 -17.71
CA GLU A 421 -1.78 -19.63 -18.72
C GLU A 421 -1.67 -18.11 -18.54
N SER A 422 -1.66 -17.63 -17.30
CA SER A 422 -1.50 -16.23 -16.98
C SER A 422 -0.11 -15.72 -17.37
N ASP A 423 0.95 -16.48 -17.08
CA ASP A 423 2.31 -16.13 -17.46
C ASP A 423 2.45 -16.07 -19.00
N ALA A 424 1.91 -17.06 -19.72
CA ALA A 424 1.89 -17.05 -21.20
C ALA A 424 1.07 -15.89 -21.80
N ALA A 425 -0.03 -15.49 -21.15
CA ALA A 425 -0.80 -14.33 -21.57
C ALA A 425 -0.03 -13.02 -21.36
N ARG A 426 0.70 -12.92 -20.24
CA ARG A 426 1.52 -11.76 -19.90
C ARG A 426 2.70 -11.58 -20.86
N GLU A 427 3.37 -12.66 -21.25
CA GLU A 427 4.51 -12.64 -22.19
C GLU A 427 4.15 -11.99 -23.53
N LYS A 428 2.89 -12.08 -23.97
CA LYS A 428 2.42 -11.44 -25.21
C LYS A 428 2.49 -9.91 -25.20
N PHE A 429 2.52 -9.31 -24.00
CA PHE A 429 2.64 -7.87 -23.83
C PHE A 429 4.07 -7.40 -23.65
N PHE A 430 5.01 -8.30 -23.45
CA PHE A 430 6.38 -7.94 -23.12
C PHE A 430 7.03 -7.08 -24.18
N VAL A 431 7.63 -6.01 -23.73
CA VAL A 431 8.60 -5.22 -24.47
C VAL A 431 9.96 -5.55 -23.84
N PRO A 432 10.85 -6.26 -24.53
CA PRO A 432 12.04 -6.87 -23.96
C PRO A 432 12.99 -5.92 -23.22
N GLU A 433 12.92 -4.63 -23.53
CA GLU A 433 13.81 -3.61 -22.97
C GLU A 433 13.22 -2.89 -21.77
N SER A 434 11.89 -3.08 -21.46
CA SER A 434 11.25 -2.23 -20.47
C SER A 434 9.92 -2.77 -19.95
N ASP A 435 9.84 -2.93 -18.64
CA ASP A 435 8.57 -3.19 -17.96
C ASP A 435 7.61 -1.98 -18.05
N HIS A 436 8.14 -0.76 -18.04
CA HIS A 436 7.34 0.46 -18.20
C HIS A 436 6.69 0.50 -19.59
N LEU A 437 7.42 0.14 -20.63
CA LEU A 437 6.87 0.04 -21.99
C LEU A 437 5.90 -1.15 -22.12
N THR A 438 6.11 -2.21 -21.37
CA THR A 438 5.15 -3.32 -21.27
C THR A 438 3.81 -2.83 -20.71
N LEU A 439 3.81 -1.98 -19.68
CA LEU A 439 2.59 -1.35 -19.18
C LEU A 439 1.93 -0.45 -20.21
N LEU A 440 2.71 0.32 -20.97
CA LEU A 440 2.22 1.14 -22.08
C LEU A 440 1.54 0.28 -23.14
N ASN A 441 2.19 -0.82 -23.54
CA ASN A 441 1.68 -1.77 -24.52
C ASN A 441 0.34 -2.39 -24.07
N VAL A 442 0.24 -2.84 -22.81
CA VAL A 442 -1.02 -3.34 -22.23
C VAL A 442 -2.15 -2.31 -22.38
N TYR A 443 -1.88 -1.06 -22.00
CA TYR A 443 -2.90 -0.02 -22.09
C TYR A 443 -3.30 0.29 -23.53
N GLN A 444 -2.34 0.36 -24.46
CA GLN A 444 -2.59 0.61 -25.88
C GLN A 444 -3.41 -0.51 -26.52
N GLN A 445 -3.09 -1.77 -26.23
CA GLN A 445 -3.86 -2.92 -26.72
C GLN A 445 -5.28 -2.94 -26.14
N TRP A 446 -5.45 -2.65 -24.84
CA TRP A 446 -6.77 -2.51 -24.22
C TRP A 446 -7.59 -1.39 -24.87
N LYS A 447 -6.96 -0.24 -25.15
CA LYS A 447 -7.58 0.87 -25.89
C LYS A 447 -7.99 0.47 -27.30
N ALA A 448 -7.13 -0.24 -28.04
CA ALA A 448 -7.42 -0.75 -29.38
C ALA A 448 -8.60 -1.73 -29.39
N ASN A 449 -8.78 -2.49 -28.31
CA ASN A 449 -9.92 -3.39 -28.09
C ASN A 449 -11.10 -2.69 -27.41
N GLN A 450 -11.26 -1.36 -27.56
CA GLN A 450 -12.39 -0.55 -27.11
C GLN A 450 -12.66 -0.62 -25.60
N TYR A 451 -11.62 -0.81 -24.80
CA TYR A 451 -11.68 -0.89 -23.34
C TYR A 451 -12.61 -1.99 -22.79
N ARG A 452 -12.74 -3.10 -23.50
CA ARG A 452 -13.62 -4.21 -23.14
C ARG A 452 -13.11 -4.96 -21.90
N GLY A 453 -14.06 -5.32 -21.02
CA GLY A 453 -13.76 -6.06 -19.81
C GLY A 453 -13.52 -7.55 -20.02
N ASP A 454 -14.25 -8.18 -20.96
CA ASP A 454 -14.07 -9.56 -21.39
C ASP A 454 -12.65 -9.80 -21.95
N TRP A 455 -12.17 -8.88 -22.81
CA TRP A 455 -10.79 -8.92 -23.28
C TRP A 455 -9.76 -8.93 -22.13
N CYS A 456 -10.01 -8.16 -21.06
CA CYS A 456 -9.13 -8.17 -19.89
C CYS A 456 -9.13 -9.53 -19.18
N ASN A 457 -10.31 -10.16 -19.04
CA ASN A 457 -10.44 -11.47 -18.39
C ASN A 457 -9.71 -12.56 -19.19
N ASP A 458 -9.80 -12.51 -20.53
CA ASP A 458 -9.10 -13.44 -21.43
C ASP A 458 -7.57 -13.30 -21.37
N HIS A 459 -7.07 -12.14 -20.91
CA HIS A 459 -5.65 -11.83 -20.80
C HIS A 459 -5.15 -11.75 -19.36
N PHE A 460 -5.91 -12.21 -18.37
CA PHE A 460 -5.57 -12.18 -16.95
C PHE A 460 -5.21 -10.77 -16.45
N LEU A 461 -6.03 -9.77 -16.84
CA LEU A 461 -5.87 -8.39 -16.43
C LEU A 461 -7.01 -7.92 -15.52
N HIS A 462 -6.68 -7.17 -14.47
CA HIS A 462 -7.64 -6.55 -13.58
C HIS A 462 -8.40 -5.41 -14.26
N VAL A 463 -9.63 -5.65 -14.69
CA VAL A 463 -10.52 -4.66 -15.33
C VAL A 463 -10.66 -3.38 -14.51
N LYS A 464 -10.84 -3.51 -13.19
CA LYS A 464 -10.97 -2.35 -12.29
C LYS A 464 -9.69 -1.53 -12.22
N GLY A 465 -8.52 -2.18 -12.16
CA GLY A 465 -7.23 -1.52 -12.19
C GLY A 465 -7.03 -0.70 -13.46
N LEU A 466 -7.32 -1.28 -14.62
CA LEU A 466 -7.23 -0.58 -15.90
C LEU A 466 -8.22 0.58 -16.03
N ARG A 467 -9.47 0.41 -15.57
CA ARG A 467 -10.44 1.51 -15.51
C ARG A 467 -9.95 2.65 -14.63
N LYS A 468 -9.41 2.32 -13.46
CA LYS A 468 -8.82 3.32 -12.55
C LYS A 468 -7.64 4.04 -13.19
N ALA A 469 -6.72 3.31 -13.87
CA ALA A 469 -5.63 3.92 -14.61
C ALA A 469 -6.12 4.90 -15.69
N ARG A 470 -7.22 4.56 -16.38
CA ARG A 470 -7.85 5.46 -17.36
C ARG A 470 -8.41 6.73 -16.70
N GLU A 471 -9.03 6.62 -15.53
CA GLU A 471 -9.52 7.76 -14.75
C GLU A 471 -8.37 8.66 -14.31
N VAL A 472 -7.30 8.08 -13.73
CA VAL A 472 -6.08 8.81 -13.35
C VAL A 472 -5.49 9.53 -14.56
N ARG A 473 -5.41 8.85 -15.71
CA ARG A 473 -4.91 9.44 -16.95
C ARG A 473 -5.74 10.66 -17.38
N SER A 474 -7.06 10.60 -17.25
CA SER A 474 -7.94 11.75 -17.55
C SER A 474 -7.69 12.92 -16.62
N GLN A 475 -7.59 12.66 -15.31
CA GLN A 475 -7.32 13.68 -14.31
C GLN A 475 -5.95 14.34 -14.52
N LEU A 476 -4.90 13.56 -14.77
CA LEU A 476 -3.57 14.10 -15.06
C LEU A 476 -3.56 14.91 -16.37
N LEU A 477 -4.30 14.47 -17.40
CA LEU A 477 -4.45 15.22 -18.64
C LEU A 477 -5.10 16.59 -18.43
N ASP A 478 -6.08 16.70 -17.53
CA ASP A 478 -6.72 17.98 -17.23
C ASP A 478 -5.76 18.91 -16.46
N ILE A 479 -4.89 18.38 -15.62
CA ILE A 479 -3.81 19.17 -14.98
C ILE A 479 -2.81 19.65 -16.05
N LEU A 480 -2.39 18.79 -16.97
CA LEU A 480 -1.49 19.18 -18.08
C LEU A 480 -2.09 20.29 -18.93
N LYS A 481 -3.40 20.23 -19.25
CA LYS A 481 -4.11 21.31 -19.96
C LYS A 481 -4.09 22.63 -19.17
N THR A 482 -4.30 22.57 -17.86
CA THR A 482 -4.25 23.75 -16.98
C THR A 482 -2.86 24.38 -16.99
N LEU A 483 -1.80 23.55 -16.99
CA LEU A 483 -0.41 23.98 -17.10
C LEU A 483 -0.01 24.37 -18.53
N LYS A 484 -0.92 24.22 -19.52
CA LYS A 484 -0.69 24.49 -20.96
C LYS A 484 0.40 23.59 -21.56
N ILE A 485 0.59 22.40 -21.05
CA ILE A 485 1.51 21.39 -21.58
C ILE A 485 0.81 20.63 -22.70
N PRO A 486 1.33 20.64 -23.95
CA PRO A 486 0.70 19.97 -25.08
C PRO A 486 0.85 18.45 -24.96
N LEU A 487 -0.17 17.71 -25.44
CA LEU A 487 -0.12 16.24 -25.49
C LEU A 487 0.63 15.79 -26.77
N THR A 488 1.96 15.81 -26.70
CA THR A 488 2.84 15.36 -27.77
C THR A 488 3.01 13.83 -27.74
N SER A 489 3.36 13.22 -28.88
CA SER A 489 3.63 11.79 -29.00
C SER A 489 4.86 11.55 -29.84
N CYS A 490 5.76 10.68 -29.37
CA CYS A 490 6.95 10.26 -30.09
C CYS A 490 6.67 9.12 -31.11
N GLY A 491 5.41 8.66 -31.22
CA GLY A 491 5.04 7.58 -32.12
C GLY A 491 5.74 6.24 -31.78
N PRO A 492 6.47 5.63 -32.72
CA PRO A 492 7.15 4.35 -32.49
C PRO A 492 8.52 4.48 -31.82
N ASP A 493 9.06 5.69 -31.64
CA ASP A 493 10.38 5.91 -31.07
C ASP A 493 10.34 5.85 -29.52
N TRP A 494 10.34 4.62 -29.01
CA TRP A 494 10.24 4.36 -27.59
C TRP A 494 11.57 4.54 -26.83
N ASP A 495 12.68 4.76 -27.51
CA ASP A 495 13.97 5.13 -26.88
C ASP A 495 13.84 6.48 -26.18
N ILE A 496 13.10 7.40 -26.78
CA ILE A 496 12.78 8.71 -26.17
C ILE A 496 12.01 8.51 -24.86
N VAL A 497 11.06 7.56 -24.82
CA VAL A 497 10.30 7.23 -23.61
C VAL A 497 11.20 6.61 -22.55
N ARG A 498 12.13 5.70 -22.94
CA ARG A 498 13.13 5.13 -22.02
C ARG A 498 14.03 6.20 -21.43
N LYS A 499 14.42 7.21 -22.22
CA LYS A 499 15.19 8.36 -21.75
C LYS A 499 14.37 9.21 -20.74
N ALA A 500 13.07 9.41 -20.98
CA ALA A 500 12.19 10.09 -20.03
C ALA A 500 12.08 9.32 -18.71
N ILE A 501 11.95 7.99 -18.75
CA ILE A 501 11.97 7.11 -17.58
C ILE A 501 13.31 7.23 -16.84
N CYS A 502 14.42 7.20 -17.56
CA CYS A 502 15.77 7.38 -17.00
C CYS A 502 15.90 8.70 -16.23
N SER A 503 15.31 9.78 -16.72
CA SER A 503 15.35 11.10 -16.08
C SER A 503 14.71 11.13 -14.69
N ALA A 504 13.76 10.26 -14.43
CA ALA A 504 13.07 10.12 -13.14
C ALA A 504 13.80 9.15 -12.20
N TYR A 505 14.46 8.13 -12.74
CA TYR A 505 15.01 7.01 -11.99
C TYR A 505 16.51 6.81 -12.12
N PHE A 506 17.27 7.77 -12.65
CA PHE A 506 18.74 7.64 -12.73
C PHE A 506 19.40 7.38 -11.36
N HIS A 507 18.80 7.86 -10.27
CA HIS A 507 19.25 7.59 -8.91
C HIS A 507 18.99 6.13 -8.44
N ASN A 508 18.12 5.41 -9.14
CA ASN A 508 17.85 3.99 -9.02
C ASN A 508 18.48 3.20 -10.18
N ALA A 509 19.62 3.65 -10.70
CA ALA A 509 20.34 2.92 -11.71
C ALA A 509 21.09 1.73 -11.09
N ALA A 510 21.08 0.61 -11.79
CA ALA A 510 21.82 -0.59 -11.44
C ALA A 510 22.64 -1.09 -12.62
N ARG A 511 23.85 -1.57 -12.34
CA ARG A 511 24.79 -2.12 -13.30
C ARG A 511 24.85 -3.64 -13.17
N LEU A 512 24.91 -4.31 -14.30
CA LEU A 512 25.09 -5.76 -14.37
C LEU A 512 26.43 -6.16 -13.73
N LYS A 513 26.40 -7.15 -12.84
CA LYS A 513 27.60 -7.70 -12.17
C LYS A 513 27.85 -9.16 -12.55
N GLY A 514 26.80 -9.91 -12.77
CA GLY A 514 26.81 -11.34 -13.10
C GLY A 514 25.48 -11.76 -13.70
N VAL A 515 25.25 -13.03 -13.93
CA VAL A 515 24.03 -13.53 -14.55
C VAL A 515 22.80 -13.22 -13.69
N GLY A 516 21.98 -12.28 -14.14
CA GLY A 516 20.77 -11.86 -13.43
C GLY A 516 21.00 -11.10 -12.13
N GLU A 517 22.26 -10.83 -11.76
CA GLU A 517 22.64 -10.01 -10.62
C GLU A 517 23.05 -8.62 -11.06
N TYR A 518 22.42 -7.64 -10.43
CA TYR A 518 22.75 -6.23 -10.61
C TYR A 518 23.25 -5.63 -9.30
N VAL A 519 23.93 -4.52 -9.42
CA VAL A 519 24.40 -3.73 -8.27
C VAL A 519 23.94 -2.30 -8.48
N ASN A 520 23.22 -1.75 -7.50
CA ASN A 520 22.83 -0.33 -7.53
C ASN A 520 24.09 0.55 -7.59
N CYS A 521 24.14 1.43 -8.58
CA CYS A 521 25.32 2.24 -8.88
C CYS A 521 25.66 3.25 -7.79
N ARG A 522 24.70 3.64 -6.96
CA ARG A 522 24.87 4.67 -5.93
C ARG A 522 25.37 4.11 -4.60
N ASN A 523 24.77 3.01 -4.13
CA ASN A 523 25.07 2.47 -2.79
C ASN A 523 25.75 1.10 -2.82
N GLY A 524 25.99 0.53 -4.01
CA GLY A 524 26.63 -0.78 -4.16
C GLY A 524 25.81 -1.97 -3.70
N MET A 525 24.50 -1.79 -3.48
CA MET A 525 23.62 -2.83 -2.99
C MET A 525 23.30 -3.84 -4.10
N PRO A 526 23.38 -5.16 -3.84
CA PRO A 526 22.95 -6.16 -4.80
C PRO A 526 21.45 -6.04 -5.02
N CYS A 527 21.02 -6.20 -6.26
CA CYS A 527 19.60 -6.22 -6.64
C CYS A 527 19.39 -7.19 -7.81
N HIS A 528 18.17 -7.69 -7.93
CA HIS A 528 17.83 -8.75 -8.87
C HIS A 528 16.64 -8.33 -9.73
N LEU A 529 16.59 -8.79 -10.97
CA LEU A 529 15.38 -8.66 -11.79
C LEU A 529 14.27 -9.53 -11.18
N HIS A 530 13.07 -8.96 -11.08
CA HIS A 530 11.92 -9.74 -10.63
C HIS A 530 11.55 -10.80 -11.68
N PRO A 531 11.19 -12.05 -11.30
CA PRO A 531 10.85 -13.12 -12.24
C PRO A 531 9.71 -12.77 -13.23
N SER A 532 8.86 -11.82 -12.87
CA SER A 532 7.78 -11.33 -13.72
C SER A 532 8.16 -10.15 -14.62
N SER A 533 9.42 -9.69 -14.60
CA SER A 533 9.91 -8.62 -15.46
C SER A 533 10.06 -9.10 -16.92
N ALA A 534 9.77 -8.21 -17.86
CA ALA A 534 10.00 -8.45 -19.29
C ALA A 534 11.49 -8.60 -19.63
N LEU A 535 12.38 -8.14 -18.76
CA LEU A 535 13.83 -8.31 -18.91
C LEU A 535 14.32 -9.65 -18.36
N TYR A 536 13.49 -10.40 -17.63
CA TYR A 536 13.88 -11.64 -17.01
C TYR A 536 13.75 -12.80 -18.00
N GLY A 537 14.88 -13.46 -18.30
CA GLY A 537 14.85 -14.73 -19.01
C GLY A 537 14.75 -14.67 -20.53
N LEU A 538 14.81 -13.51 -21.15
CA LEU A 538 14.77 -13.36 -22.61
C LEU A 538 16.15 -13.46 -23.31
N GLY A 539 17.18 -13.92 -22.60
CA GLY A 539 18.53 -14.08 -23.16
C GLY A 539 19.28 -12.76 -23.41
N TYR A 540 18.65 -11.61 -23.14
CA TYR A 540 19.28 -10.30 -23.19
C TYR A 540 19.32 -9.68 -21.80
N THR A 541 20.52 -9.43 -21.29
CA THR A 541 20.72 -8.73 -20.02
C THR A 541 21.41 -7.39 -20.31
N PRO A 542 20.69 -6.26 -20.18
CA PRO A 542 21.29 -4.96 -20.41
C PRO A 542 22.34 -4.63 -19.34
N ASP A 543 23.41 -3.94 -19.74
CA ASP A 543 24.48 -3.53 -18.83
C ASP A 543 23.98 -2.60 -17.72
N TYR A 544 23.05 -1.71 -18.05
CA TYR A 544 22.47 -0.75 -17.13
C TYR A 544 20.93 -0.78 -17.22
N VAL A 545 20.33 -0.77 -16.06
CA VAL A 545 18.88 -0.64 -15.91
C VAL A 545 18.55 0.45 -14.89
N VAL A 546 17.40 1.08 -15.05
CA VAL A 546 16.75 1.86 -14.00
C VAL A 546 15.49 1.15 -13.56
N TYR A 547 15.09 1.30 -12.30
CA TYR A 547 13.92 0.65 -11.75
C TYR A 547 13.04 1.63 -10.95
N HIS A 548 11.76 1.34 -10.93
CA HIS A 548 10.78 2.15 -10.22
C HIS A 548 11.01 2.09 -8.70
N GLU A 549 10.99 0.88 -8.15
CA GLU A 549 11.22 0.64 -6.72
C GLU A 549 11.97 -0.67 -6.48
N LEU A 550 12.52 -0.81 -5.27
CA LEU A 550 13.17 -2.02 -4.81
C LEU A 550 12.30 -2.65 -3.73
N ILE A 551 11.96 -3.91 -3.90
CA ILE A 551 11.14 -4.68 -2.95
C ILE A 551 11.99 -5.76 -2.32
N LEU A 552 12.01 -5.80 -0.99
CA LEU A 552 12.61 -6.87 -0.21
C LEU A 552 11.55 -7.94 0.09
N THR A 553 11.74 -9.10 -0.53
CA THR A 553 11.01 -10.33 -0.20
C THR A 553 12.00 -11.37 0.31
N THR A 554 12.34 -12.37 -0.48
CA THR A 554 13.46 -13.30 -0.21
C THR A 554 14.81 -12.72 -0.60
N LYS A 555 14.82 -11.83 -1.60
CA LYS A 555 15.94 -11.05 -2.12
C LYS A 555 15.46 -9.63 -2.43
N GLU A 556 16.40 -8.75 -2.75
CA GLU A 556 16.13 -7.38 -3.22
C GLU A 556 15.77 -7.41 -4.71
N TYR A 557 14.47 -7.36 -5.02
CA TYR A 557 13.98 -7.37 -6.38
C TYR A 557 13.70 -5.97 -6.91
N MET A 558 14.22 -5.68 -8.11
CA MET A 558 13.87 -4.49 -8.88
C MET A 558 12.48 -4.66 -9.48
N GLN A 559 11.56 -3.81 -9.11
CA GLN A 559 10.22 -3.77 -9.70
C GLN A 559 10.17 -2.72 -10.80
N CYS A 560 9.58 -3.11 -11.92
CA CYS A 560 9.41 -2.27 -13.11
C CYS A 560 10.76 -1.71 -13.60
N ALA A 561 11.58 -2.59 -14.18
CA ALA A 561 12.90 -2.25 -14.68
C ALA A 561 12.85 -1.81 -16.16
N THR A 562 13.77 -0.93 -16.57
CA THR A 562 13.95 -0.46 -17.94
C THR A 562 15.44 -0.38 -18.28
N ALA A 563 15.83 -0.95 -19.40
CA ALA A 563 17.19 -0.84 -19.93
C ALA A 563 17.48 0.61 -20.34
N VAL A 564 18.66 1.11 -19.99
CA VAL A 564 19.09 2.48 -20.28
C VAL A 564 20.50 2.52 -20.84
N GLU A 565 20.76 3.54 -21.64
CA GLU A 565 22.08 3.79 -22.19
C GLU A 565 22.96 4.54 -21.17
N PRO A 566 24.25 4.19 -21.03
CA PRO A 566 25.16 4.86 -20.11
C PRO A 566 25.31 6.36 -20.38
N GLN A 567 25.15 6.78 -21.63
CA GLN A 567 25.15 8.18 -22.05
C GLN A 567 24.01 8.97 -21.41
N TRP A 568 22.80 8.37 -21.33
CA TRP A 568 21.64 9.00 -20.70
C TRP A 568 21.86 9.17 -19.20
N LEU A 569 22.49 8.19 -18.54
CA LEU A 569 22.83 8.31 -17.11
C LEU A 569 23.79 9.47 -16.84
N ALA A 570 24.81 9.64 -17.69
CA ALA A 570 25.77 10.74 -17.55
C ALA A 570 25.15 12.11 -17.87
N GLU A 571 24.25 12.18 -18.86
CA GLU A 571 23.53 13.40 -19.24
C GLU A 571 22.52 13.84 -18.18
N LEU A 572 21.69 12.91 -17.67
CA LEU A 572 20.55 13.19 -16.81
C LEU A 572 20.95 13.22 -15.31
N GLY A 573 22.00 12.51 -14.94
CA GLY A 573 22.50 12.42 -13.57
C GLY A 573 24.00 12.71 -13.45
N PRO A 574 24.52 13.85 -13.96
CA PRO A 574 25.96 14.16 -13.96
C PRO A 574 26.57 14.22 -12.56
N MET A 575 25.73 14.37 -11.52
CA MET A 575 26.16 14.34 -10.13
C MET A 575 26.60 12.93 -9.65
N PHE A 576 26.16 11.86 -10.34
CA PHE A 576 26.48 10.47 -9.99
C PHE A 576 27.29 9.76 -11.07
N PHE A 577 27.17 10.17 -12.32
CA PHE A 577 27.70 9.45 -13.47
C PHE A 577 28.60 10.33 -14.33
N SER A 578 29.72 9.78 -14.73
CA SER A 578 30.63 10.39 -15.70
C SER A 578 31.13 9.32 -16.66
N ILE A 579 31.21 9.65 -17.93
CA ILE A 579 31.78 8.79 -18.95
C ILE A 579 33.30 9.03 -18.93
N LYS A 580 34.05 7.97 -18.66
CA LYS A 580 35.49 8.01 -18.90
C LYS A 580 35.74 7.75 -20.37
N GLU A 581 36.32 8.70 -21.08
CA GLU A 581 36.88 8.48 -22.41
C GLU A 581 38.03 7.47 -22.26
N SER A 582 37.80 6.23 -22.65
CA SER A 582 38.87 5.24 -22.79
C SER A 582 39.15 5.08 -24.27
N ASP A 583 40.43 5.23 -24.64
CA ASP A 583 41.00 5.09 -25.99
C ASP A 583 40.91 3.66 -26.57
N THR A 584 40.05 2.80 -26.08
CA THR A 584 39.87 1.44 -26.59
C THR A 584 38.82 1.39 -27.70
N SER A 585 39.28 0.97 -28.87
CA SER A 585 38.48 0.90 -30.11
C SER A 585 37.14 0.19 -29.90
N MET A 586 36.03 0.82 -30.37
CA MET A 586 34.64 0.28 -30.35
C MET A 586 34.52 -1.15 -30.91
N LEU A 587 35.45 -1.61 -31.69
CA LEU A 587 35.47 -2.94 -32.32
C LEU A 587 35.89 -4.06 -31.35
N GLU A 588 36.87 -3.82 -30.49
CA GLU A 588 37.29 -4.81 -29.49
C GLU A 588 36.23 -4.96 -28.39
N HIS A 589 35.57 -3.86 -28.03
CA HIS A 589 34.49 -3.87 -27.04
C HIS A 589 33.26 -4.67 -27.55
N LYS A 590 32.87 -4.53 -28.81
CA LYS A 590 31.77 -5.30 -29.43
C LYS A 590 32.08 -6.79 -29.55
N LYS A 591 33.37 -7.15 -29.78
CA LYS A 591 33.76 -8.56 -29.86
C LYS A 591 33.75 -9.21 -28.48
N LYS A 592 34.27 -8.52 -27.47
CA LYS A 592 34.28 -8.98 -26.08
C LYS A 592 32.85 -9.09 -25.51
N GLN A 593 32.00 -8.12 -25.79
CA GLN A 593 30.58 -8.17 -25.42
C GLN A 593 29.83 -9.36 -26.02
N ARG A 594 30.12 -9.74 -27.27
CA ARG A 594 29.51 -10.92 -27.90
C ARG A 594 29.94 -12.22 -27.22
N GLU A 595 31.23 -12.36 -26.91
CA GLU A 595 31.77 -13.54 -26.25
C GLU A 595 31.28 -13.65 -24.79
N GLU A 596 31.22 -12.56 -24.04
CA GLU A 596 30.66 -12.49 -22.69
C GLU A 596 29.15 -12.79 -22.69
N LYS A 597 28.41 -12.33 -23.72
CA LYS A 597 26.99 -12.56 -23.88
C LYS A 597 26.65 -14.06 -24.07
N THR A 598 27.43 -14.76 -24.88
CA THR A 598 27.22 -16.19 -25.13
C THR A 598 27.53 -17.03 -23.88
N ALA A 599 28.62 -16.70 -23.17
CA ALA A 599 28.96 -17.35 -21.91
C ALA A 599 27.90 -17.12 -20.81
N MET A 600 27.34 -15.92 -20.78
CA MET A 600 26.31 -15.52 -19.80
C MET A 600 24.96 -16.21 -20.09
N GLU A 601 24.61 -16.41 -21.37
CA GLU A 601 23.41 -17.16 -21.76
C GLU A 601 23.49 -18.63 -21.32
N GLU A 602 24.64 -19.27 -21.46
CA GLU A 602 24.88 -20.64 -21.00
C GLU A 602 24.84 -20.78 -19.46
N GLU A 603 25.39 -19.81 -18.74
CA GLU A 603 25.37 -19.79 -17.27
C GLU A 603 23.95 -19.53 -16.71
N MET A 604 23.17 -18.64 -17.37
CA MET A 604 21.75 -18.42 -17.05
C MET A 604 20.90 -19.67 -17.21
N GLU A 605 21.15 -20.44 -18.26
CA GLU A 605 20.40 -21.66 -18.49
C GLU A 605 20.72 -22.75 -17.43
N SER A 606 21.98 -22.81 -16.99
CA SER A 606 22.40 -23.72 -15.92
C SER A 606 21.80 -23.34 -14.57
N LEU A 607 21.80 -22.04 -14.21
CA LEU A 607 21.20 -21.54 -12.98
C LEU A 607 19.67 -21.71 -12.94
N ARG A 608 18.99 -21.57 -14.08
CA ARG A 608 17.54 -21.88 -14.17
C ARG A 608 17.24 -23.34 -13.86
N LYS A 609 18.09 -24.25 -14.34
CA LYS A 609 17.94 -25.70 -14.05
C LYS A 609 18.16 -25.97 -12.57
N GLU A 610 19.20 -25.38 -11.96
CA GLU A 610 19.48 -25.51 -10.53
C GLU A 610 18.38 -24.91 -9.64
N GLN A 611 17.84 -23.73 -10.00
CA GLN A 611 16.74 -23.12 -9.25
C GLN A 611 15.46 -23.94 -9.32
N ALA A 612 15.13 -24.49 -10.50
CA ALA A 612 13.98 -25.36 -10.67
C ALA A 612 14.12 -26.68 -9.87
N GLU A 613 15.34 -27.21 -9.76
CA GLU A 613 15.63 -28.38 -8.92
C GLU A 613 15.56 -28.05 -7.42
N ALA A 614 16.13 -26.93 -7.00
CA ALA A 614 16.07 -26.45 -5.62
C ALA A 614 14.63 -26.15 -5.16
N GLU A 615 13.80 -25.56 -6.03
CA GLU A 615 12.37 -25.38 -5.73
C GLU A 615 11.62 -26.71 -5.59
N ARG A 616 11.91 -27.68 -6.46
CA ARG A 616 11.33 -29.03 -6.34
C ARG A 616 11.75 -29.72 -5.05
N GLU A 617 13.03 -29.60 -4.67
CA GLU A 617 13.53 -30.14 -3.38
C GLU A 617 12.91 -29.42 -2.17
N ASN A 618 12.77 -28.10 -2.20
CA ASN A 618 12.16 -27.35 -1.11
C ASN A 618 10.67 -27.70 -0.94
N LYS A 619 9.93 -27.80 -2.04
CA LYS A 619 8.53 -28.27 -2.02
C LYS A 619 8.42 -29.71 -1.50
N ALA A 620 9.38 -30.57 -1.81
CA ALA A 620 9.43 -31.93 -1.28
C ALA A 620 9.77 -31.97 0.23
N LYS A 621 10.71 -31.13 0.68
CA LYS A 621 11.08 -30.97 2.11
C LYS A 621 9.95 -30.36 2.95
N GLU A 622 9.21 -29.40 2.39
CA GLU A 622 8.00 -28.84 3.05
C GLU A 622 6.87 -29.86 3.16
N ARG A 623 6.63 -30.65 2.10
CA ARG A 623 5.65 -31.76 2.16
C ARG A 623 6.04 -32.80 3.21
N GLN A 624 7.33 -33.14 3.34
CA GLN A 624 7.81 -34.03 4.39
C GLN A 624 7.72 -33.42 5.79
N LYS A 625 7.99 -32.14 5.96
CA LYS A 625 7.82 -31.43 7.25
C LYS A 625 6.34 -31.38 7.66
N ARG A 626 5.44 -31.08 6.73
CA ARG A 626 3.98 -31.10 6.98
C ARG A 626 3.49 -32.51 7.35
N ALA A 627 3.98 -33.53 6.68
CA ALA A 627 3.63 -34.92 7.01
C ALA A 627 4.16 -35.37 8.39
N LYS A 628 5.34 -34.91 8.83
CA LYS A 628 5.89 -35.19 10.16
C LYS A 628 5.20 -34.37 11.28
N GLN A 629 4.74 -33.16 11.03
CA GLN A 629 3.98 -32.34 11.99
C GLN A 629 2.57 -32.89 12.23
N GLN A 630 1.95 -33.51 11.24
CA GLN A 630 0.64 -34.17 11.40
C GLN A 630 0.67 -35.38 12.37
N GLN A 631 1.85 -35.90 12.72
CA GLN A 631 2.00 -37.01 13.69
C GLN A 631 2.18 -36.55 15.15
N GLN A 632 2.32 -35.25 15.43
CA GLN A 632 2.47 -34.75 16.80
C GLN A 632 1.32 -33.77 17.15
N VAL A 633 0.13 -34.30 17.34
CA VAL A 633 -1.01 -33.52 17.82
C VAL A 633 -1.09 -33.66 19.34
N SER A 634 -0.75 -32.60 20.07
CA SER A 634 -1.12 -32.44 21.47
C SER A 634 -2.17 -31.33 21.64
N MET A 635 -3.22 -31.66 22.37
CA MET A 635 -4.35 -30.75 22.65
C MET A 635 -3.93 -29.50 23.43
N PRO A 636 -4.53 -28.31 23.19
CA PRO A 636 -4.34 -27.15 24.05
C PRO A 636 -4.97 -27.40 25.43
N GLY A 637 -4.12 -27.54 26.46
CA GLY A 637 -4.59 -27.73 27.85
C GLY A 637 -3.74 -28.63 28.72
N LEU A 638 -2.75 -29.35 28.22
CA LEU A 638 -1.86 -30.17 29.03
C LEU A 638 -0.47 -29.55 29.16
N ARG A 639 -0.10 -29.25 30.39
CA ARG A 639 1.24 -28.77 30.78
C ARG A 639 2.30 -29.81 30.43
N GLN A 640 3.24 -29.50 29.57
CA GLN A 640 4.59 -29.99 29.65
C GLN A 640 5.54 -28.82 29.45
N GLY A 641 6.32 -28.56 30.48
CA GLY A 641 7.31 -27.50 30.47
C GLY A 641 8.51 -27.93 29.63
N VAL A 642 8.82 -27.12 28.65
CA VAL A 642 10.19 -26.95 28.16
C VAL A 642 10.33 -25.49 27.77
N SER A 643 11.15 -24.79 28.55
CA SER A 643 11.67 -23.47 28.24
C SER A 643 12.45 -23.54 26.93
N THR A 644 11.93 -22.93 25.89
CA THR A 644 12.74 -22.59 24.72
C THR A 644 12.68 -21.09 24.52
N TYR A 645 13.79 -20.46 24.75
CA TYR A 645 14.06 -19.07 24.50
C TYR A 645 13.68 -18.70 23.06
N LEU A 646 12.81 -17.73 22.92
CA LEU A 646 12.61 -16.98 21.68
C LEU A 646 13.97 -16.45 21.20
N LYS A 647 14.50 -17.03 20.14
CA LYS A 647 15.59 -16.40 19.41
C LYS A 647 15.06 -15.09 18.82
N ARG A 648 15.42 -13.99 19.46
CA ARG A 648 15.28 -12.67 18.87
C ARG A 648 15.87 -12.69 17.45
N PRO A 649 15.21 -12.12 16.46
CA PRO A 649 15.83 -11.91 15.18
C PRO A 649 17.12 -11.13 15.41
N LYS A 650 18.26 -11.65 14.95
CA LYS A 650 19.54 -10.97 15.01
C LYS A 650 19.35 -9.59 14.40
N LYS A 651 19.57 -8.53 15.18
CA LYS A 651 19.83 -7.22 14.64
C LYS A 651 20.95 -7.37 13.63
N LEU A 652 20.65 -7.19 12.36
CA LEU A 652 21.66 -6.91 11.37
C LEU A 652 22.31 -5.60 11.79
N GLY A 653 23.50 -5.71 12.33
CA GLY A 653 24.36 -4.56 12.55
C GLY A 653 24.79 -4.00 11.21
N LEU A 654 24.69 -2.67 11.10
CA LEU A 654 25.30 -1.72 10.18
C LEU A 654 25.28 -2.09 8.69
#